data_0c1f246d2de3e7a277cbf5898080916a
#
_entry.id   0c1f246d2de3e7a277cbf5898080916a
#
_cell.length_a   1.000
_cell.length_b   1.000
_cell.length_c   1.000
_cell.angle_alpha   90.00
_cell.angle_beta   90.00
_cell.angle_gamma   90.00
#
_symmetry.space_group_name_H-M   'P 1'
#
loop_
_entity.id
_entity.type
_entity.pdbx_description
1 polymer ?
#
loop_
_entity_poly.entity_id
_entity_poly.type
_entity_poly.pdbx_seq_one_letter_code
_entity_poly.pdbx_strand_id
1 'polypeptide(L)'
;IQTASVGEAMRSYRSFQLPGIDLLCNSKHYATLKQVQSSAHQYGREGMMSELYGVTNWDFDFRGHKFQGDWQAALGVTVRVPHLSWVSMKGSAKRDYPASINYQSPWYREYSYIENHFARLNTVLTRGKPCVKVGVIHPIESYWLHWGTAENTASVRSQIENDFQNIIRWLIFGNIDFDFISESCLPQLCGDIGSTLEVGEMKYEVVLVPNCETLRKSTLDILDRFLSKGGHVIFAGEPPKYVDALPSEDADNLYFHSDCVPFREFDILKALECVRDVEIFKENGERSVQFIYQLRSDNGTHYLFIANVPSEKNAKKCVNAIIKLKGEYTPYVLDTLNGTVGEIDFDVKDGVTQIYNTFNENDSLLLKLEPCSGRSCYSETIEKTAFKEIDFRQCVPFEREEDNVCLLDIAEYSVDGGEFKGKEVLSRIDSEVRKIFSWPNADGTDVQPYVIDEEKTAHFVKLRFAFESRADIGNVYFCAEELEKLVVNGKEILLSEDGYYVDKSIKRYPIGRITEGENVIEATVPIGKRISIENCFLTGDFDVLCKGCTVVLDKPSRSIAFGDINGCGMPFYGGNIVYKTKITTDRVCSAKINAAKYSGALIKVRIDGKDVGRIVFAPYEITVDNLSVGEHTVEFILFGNRANAFGPIHYCGLGQWHGPDHWYSNGDDWSYEYNFKKIGILKSPVITLY
;
A
#
# COMPACT_ATOMS: atom_id res chain seq x y z
N ILE A 1 -21.18 3.54 -8.55
CA ILE A 1 -21.18 2.14 -9.06
C ILE A 1 -21.89 1.23 -8.05
N GLN A 2 -21.51 1.22 -6.78
CA GLN A 2 -22.05 0.33 -5.74
C GLN A 2 -23.58 0.38 -5.65
N THR A 3 -24.16 1.58 -5.56
CA THR A 3 -25.60 1.79 -5.51
C THR A 3 -26.31 1.29 -6.76
N ALA A 4 -25.71 1.47 -7.94
CA ALA A 4 -26.29 1.01 -9.21
C ALA A 4 -26.26 -0.53 -9.36
N SER A 5 -25.23 -1.18 -8.78
CA SER A 5 -25.00 -2.62 -8.99
C SER A 5 -25.62 -3.50 -7.91
N VAL A 6 -25.57 -3.08 -6.64
CA VAL A 6 -26.02 -3.90 -5.49
C VAL A 6 -27.06 -3.22 -4.59
N GLY A 7 -27.43 -1.98 -4.91
CA GLY A 7 -28.34 -1.17 -4.10
C GLY A 7 -27.68 -0.72 -2.80
N GLU A 8 -27.76 -1.49 -1.74
CA GLU A 8 -27.12 -1.23 -0.44
C GLU A 8 -26.12 -2.34 -0.10
N ALA A 9 -24.85 -1.96 0.10
CA ALA A 9 -23.76 -2.89 0.39
C ALA A 9 -23.99 -3.67 1.69
N MET A 10 -24.47 -3.01 2.75
CA MET A 10 -24.71 -3.64 4.06
C MET A 10 -25.71 -4.79 4.00
N ARG A 11 -26.72 -4.71 3.14
CA ARG A 11 -27.67 -5.81 2.91
C ARG A 11 -26.99 -7.04 2.31
N SER A 12 -26.01 -6.83 1.45
CA SER A 12 -25.25 -7.93 0.85
C SER A 12 -24.33 -8.59 1.87
N TYR A 13 -23.64 -7.82 2.70
CA TYR A 13 -22.69 -8.33 3.69
C TYR A 13 -23.33 -9.25 4.73
N ARG A 14 -24.62 -9.11 5.03
CA ARG A 14 -25.34 -10.02 5.98
C ARG A 14 -25.22 -11.50 5.61
N SER A 15 -25.05 -11.81 4.34
CA SER A 15 -25.02 -13.19 3.83
C SER A 15 -23.63 -13.82 3.84
N PHE A 16 -22.57 -13.07 4.17
CA PHE A 16 -21.19 -13.56 4.15
C PHE A 16 -20.68 -13.86 5.56
N GLN A 17 -19.98 -14.97 5.73
CA GLN A 17 -19.28 -15.32 6.96
C GLN A 17 -18.07 -14.42 7.18
N LEU A 18 -17.33 -14.12 6.09
CA LEU A 18 -16.23 -13.18 6.07
C LEU A 18 -16.54 -12.09 5.02
N PRO A 19 -17.18 -10.98 5.43
CA PRO A 19 -17.47 -9.90 4.49
C PRO A 19 -16.17 -9.24 4.04
N GLY A 20 -16.10 -8.89 2.75
CA GLY A 20 -14.87 -8.37 2.15
C GLY A 20 -15.09 -7.16 1.27
N ILE A 21 -14.00 -6.45 1.04
CA ILE A 21 -13.91 -5.27 0.20
C ILE A 21 -12.69 -5.34 -0.71
N ASP A 22 -12.69 -4.51 -1.73
CA ASP A 22 -11.58 -4.26 -2.64
C ASP A 22 -11.13 -2.80 -2.46
N LEU A 23 -9.89 -2.62 -1.95
CA LEU A 23 -9.28 -1.31 -1.74
C LEU A 23 -7.87 -1.29 -2.32
N LEU A 24 -7.81 -1.13 -3.62
CA LEU A 24 -6.56 -1.04 -4.39
C LEU A 24 -5.93 0.36 -4.27
N CYS A 25 -4.66 0.44 -4.57
CA CYS A 25 -3.85 1.66 -4.49
C CYS A 25 -3.81 2.29 -3.09
N ASN A 26 -3.52 3.57 -3.06
CA ASN A 26 -3.57 4.41 -1.86
C ASN A 26 -4.94 5.08 -1.64
N SER A 27 -6.01 4.55 -2.26
CA SER A 27 -7.34 5.11 -2.12
C SER A 27 -7.89 4.92 -0.71
N LYS A 28 -8.31 6.02 -0.08
CA LYS A 28 -8.83 6.00 1.29
C LYS A 28 -10.36 6.05 1.26
N HIS A 29 -11.00 4.93 0.92
CA HIS A 29 -12.46 4.80 0.88
C HIS A 29 -13.04 4.40 2.23
N TYR A 30 -13.07 5.34 3.18
CA TYR A 30 -13.56 5.12 4.55
C TYR A 30 -15.00 4.64 4.59
N ALA A 31 -15.87 5.11 3.68
CA ALA A 31 -17.27 4.71 3.60
C ALA A 31 -17.43 3.20 3.42
N THR A 32 -16.71 2.64 2.45
CA THR A 32 -16.75 1.20 2.15
C THR A 32 -16.30 0.37 3.36
N LEU A 33 -15.21 0.80 4.02
CA LEU A 33 -14.71 0.15 5.23
C LEU A 33 -15.72 0.21 6.39
N LYS A 34 -16.29 1.38 6.67
CA LYS A 34 -17.25 1.53 7.76
C LYS A 34 -18.55 0.75 7.51
N GLN A 35 -19.01 0.61 6.27
CA GLN A 35 -20.15 -0.21 5.92
C GLN A 35 -19.90 -1.70 6.20
N VAL A 36 -18.75 -2.23 5.80
CA VAL A 36 -18.44 -3.65 6.05
C VAL A 36 -18.11 -3.89 7.52
N GLN A 37 -17.38 -2.99 8.18
CA GLN A 37 -17.09 -3.06 9.61
C GLN A 37 -18.38 -3.11 10.44
N SER A 38 -19.32 -2.20 10.18
CA SER A 38 -20.61 -2.16 10.86
C SER A 38 -21.39 -3.46 10.71
N SER A 39 -21.40 -4.02 9.49
CA SER A 39 -22.03 -5.31 9.24
C SER A 39 -21.31 -6.44 9.99
N ALA A 40 -19.97 -6.45 9.97
CA ALA A 40 -19.20 -7.47 10.71
C ALA A 40 -19.47 -7.42 12.22
N HIS A 41 -19.52 -6.23 12.80
CA HIS A 41 -19.83 -6.01 14.20
C HIS A 41 -21.24 -6.50 14.55
N GLN A 42 -22.26 -6.02 13.83
CA GLN A 42 -23.67 -6.32 14.12
C GLN A 42 -24.03 -7.79 13.92
N TYR A 43 -23.45 -8.46 12.93
CA TYR A 43 -23.65 -9.89 12.69
C TYR A 43 -22.67 -10.79 13.45
N GLY A 44 -21.80 -10.24 14.31
CA GLY A 44 -20.84 -11.01 15.13
C GLY A 44 -19.84 -11.79 14.28
N ARG A 45 -19.35 -11.22 13.16
CA ARG A 45 -18.38 -11.89 12.30
C ARG A 45 -17.01 -11.85 12.93
N GLU A 46 -16.22 -12.92 12.74
CA GLU A 46 -14.86 -13.04 13.32
C GLU A 46 -13.86 -12.03 12.76
N GLY A 47 -14.15 -11.45 11.59
CA GLY A 47 -13.31 -10.46 10.95
C GLY A 47 -13.88 -9.96 9.63
N MET A 48 -13.13 -9.12 8.97
CA MET A 48 -13.40 -8.67 7.61
C MET A 48 -12.16 -8.74 6.75
N MET A 49 -12.37 -8.95 5.45
CA MET A 49 -11.33 -9.11 4.46
C MET A 49 -11.17 -7.84 3.61
N SER A 50 -9.95 -7.57 3.17
CA SER A 50 -9.69 -6.55 2.15
C SER A 50 -8.68 -7.07 1.13
N GLU A 51 -8.98 -6.88 -0.16
CA GLU A 51 -7.99 -6.95 -1.22
C GLU A 51 -7.17 -5.66 -1.23
N LEU A 52 -5.85 -5.78 -1.17
CA LEU A 52 -4.92 -4.69 -0.91
C LEU A 52 -3.77 -4.71 -1.93
N TYR A 53 -3.11 -3.55 -2.10
CA TYR A 53 -1.81 -3.38 -2.75
C TYR A 53 -1.81 -3.41 -4.28
N GLY A 54 -2.91 -3.78 -4.94
CA GLY A 54 -3.00 -3.74 -6.40
C GLY A 54 -2.90 -2.33 -6.97
N VAL A 55 -2.56 -2.23 -8.26
CA VAL A 55 -2.49 -0.97 -9.03
C VAL A 55 -1.43 0.01 -8.50
N THR A 56 -0.39 -0.47 -7.82
CA THR A 56 0.63 0.35 -7.15
C THR A 56 1.96 0.40 -7.89
N ASN A 57 2.23 -0.52 -8.83
CA ASN A 57 3.48 -0.66 -9.58
C ASN A 57 4.63 -1.36 -8.82
N TRP A 58 5.70 -1.69 -9.57
CA TRP A 58 6.87 -2.45 -9.12
C TRP A 58 7.69 -1.77 -8.00
N ASP A 59 7.58 -0.46 -7.82
CA ASP A 59 8.28 0.31 -6.79
C ASP A 59 7.51 0.42 -5.46
N PHE A 60 6.33 -0.24 -5.35
CA PHE A 60 5.59 -0.29 -4.10
C PHE A 60 6.35 -1.10 -3.05
N ASP A 61 6.67 -0.48 -1.92
CA ASP A 61 7.58 -0.99 -0.93
C ASP A 61 6.93 -1.31 0.44
N PHE A 62 7.73 -1.72 1.41
CA PHE A 62 7.26 -2.12 2.73
C PHE A 62 6.58 -0.98 3.50
N ARG A 63 6.96 0.28 3.23
CA ARG A 63 6.31 1.45 3.83
C ARG A 63 4.86 1.55 3.37
N GLY A 64 4.63 1.36 2.07
CA GLY A 64 3.29 1.32 1.50
C GLY A 64 2.47 0.13 2.00
N HIS A 65 3.06 -1.06 2.05
CA HIS A 65 2.39 -2.27 2.56
C HIS A 65 1.93 -2.11 4.02
N LYS A 66 2.84 -1.64 4.90
CA LYS A 66 2.48 -1.40 6.30
C LYS A 66 1.42 -0.31 6.44
N PHE A 67 1.62 0.82 5.77
CA PHE A 67 0.69 1.95 5.86
C PHE A 67 -0.73 1.59 5.44
N GLN A 68 -0.90 0.95 4.26
CA GLN A 68 -2.22 0.54 3.79
C GLN A 68 -2.87 -0.50 4.69
N GLY A 69 -2.11 -1.46 5.18
CA GLY A 69 -2.64 -2.47 6.08
C GLY A 69 -3.01 -1.91 7.45
N ASP A 70 -2.19 -1.01 8.02
CA ASP A 70 -2.43 -0.45 9.36
C ASP A 70 -3.71 0.38 9.45
N TRP A 71 -3.93 1.33 8.52
CA TRP A 71 -5.14 2.15 8.61
C TRP A 71 -6.41 1.35 8.33
N GLN A 72 -6.33 0.31 7.48
CA GLN A 72 -7.44 -0.59 7.25
C GLN A 72 -7.67 -1.51 8.46
N ALA A 73 -6.60 -1.96 9.14
CA ALA A 73 -6.71 -2.71 10.39
C ALA A 73 -7.34 -1.86 11.51
N ALA A 74 -7.02 -0.57 11.60
CA ALA A 74 -7.67 0.35 12.52
C ALA A 74 -9.18 0.52 12.26
N LEU A 75 -9.66 0.19 11.06
CA LEU A 75 -11.06 0.13 10.68
C LEU A 75 -11.61 -1.31 10.56
N GLY A 76 -10.94 -2.29 11.18
CA GLY A 76 -11.47 -3.64 11.37
C GLY A 76 -10.99 -4.71 10.39
N VAL A 77 -10.16 -4.40 9.41
CA VAL A 77 -9.60 -5.43 8.51
C VAL A 77 -8.63 -6.33 9.27
N THR A 78 -8.93 -7.62 9.31
CA THR A 78 -8.11 -8.66 9.96
C THR A 78 -7.63 -9.73 9.00
N VAL A 79 -8.20 -9.81 7.79
CA VAL A 79 -7.76 -10.72 6.72
C VAL A 79 -7.34 -9.91 5.51
N ARG A 80 -6.05 -9.95 5.21
CA ARG A 80 -5.48 -9.27 4.05
C ARG A 80 -5.37 -10.25 2.89
N VAL A 81 -5.84 -9.85 1.72
CA VAL A 81 -5.67 -10.56 0.45
C VAL A 81 -4.76 -9.70 -0.43
N PRO A 82 -3.45 -9.94 -0.39
CA PRO A 82 -2.51 -9.14 -1.17
C PRO A 82 -2.70 -9.32 -2.67
N HIS A 83 -2.93 -8.26 -3.38
CA HIS A 83 -2.83 -8.21 -4.83
C HIS A 83 -1.39 -7.75 -5.19
N LEU A 84 -0.47 -8.67 -5.65
CA LEU A 84 -0.71 -10.10 -5.89
C LEU A 84 0.58 -10.91 -5.74
N SER A 85 0.47 -12.21 -6.06
CA SER A 85 1.62 -13.10 -6.29
C SER A 85 1.40 -13.83 -7.59
N TRP A 86 2.35 -13.70 -8.54
CA TRP A 86 2.25 -14.41 -9.82
C TRP A 86 2.83 -15.81 -9.79
N VAL A 87 2.15 -16.73 -10.46
CA VAL A 87 2.73 -18.03 -10.80
C VAL A 87 3.76 -17.88 -11.91
N SER A 88 3.51 -16.98 -12.87
CA SER A 88 4.40 -16.67 -13.99
C SER A 88 4.21 -15.23 -14.45
N MET A 89 5.29 -14.63 -14.97
CA MET A 89 5.29 -13.33 -15.64
C MET A 89 5.12 -13.43 -17.16
N LYS A 90 4.78 -14.61 -17.70
CA LYS A 90 4.72 -14.84 -19.15
C LYS A 90 3.70 -13.91 -19.83
N GLY A 91 4.08 -13.34 -20.95
CA GLY A 91 3.24 -12.47 -21.78
C GLY A 91 2.75 -11.24 -21.04
N SER A 92 1.47 -10.92 -21.15
CA SER A 92 0.84 -9.77 -20.50
C SER A 92 0.74 -9.89 -18.97
N ALA A 93 0.91 -11.09 -18.39
CA ALA A 93 0.80 -11.31 -16.95
C ALA A 93 1.74 -10.41 -16.13
N LYS A 94 2.93 -10.09 -16.66
CA LYS A 94 3.88 -9.19 -15.98
C LYS A 94 3.40 -7.75 -15.82
N ARG A 95 2.34 -7.36 -16.54
CA ARG A 95 1.72 -6.03 -16.50
C ARG A 95 0.41 -6.02 -15.71
N ASP A 96 -0.04 -7.20 -15.24
CA ASP A 96 -1.26 -7.34 -14.46
C ASP A 96 -1.03 -6.87 -13.02
N TYR A 97 -1.07 -5.57 -12.85
CA TYR A 97 -1.02 -4.86 -11.56
C TYR A 97 0.12 -5.27 -10.61
N PRO A 98 1.42 -5.09 -10.99
CA PRO A 98 2.54 -5.36 -10.10
C PRO A 98 2.49 -4.49 -8.82
N ALA A 99 3.25 -4.80 -7.77
CA ALA A 99 4.38 -5.73 -7.76
C ALA A 99 3.95 -7.14 -7.29
N SER A 100 4.69 -8.17 -7.75
CA SER A 100 4.50 -9.53 -7.25
C SER A 100 5.18 -9.70 -5.89
N ILE A 101 4.42 -10.21 -4.90
CA ILE A 101 4.94 -10.61 -3.59
C ILE A 101 5.41 -12.07 -3.68
N ASN A 102 6.35 -12.33 -4.57
CA ASN A 102 6.91 -13.65 -4.82
C ASN A 102 8.36 -13.49 -5.33
N TYR A 103 8.99 -14.60 -5.73
CA TYR A 103 10.41 -14.67 -6.10
C TYR A 103 10.84 -13.70 -7.23
N GLN A 104 9.90 -13.16 -7.99
CA GLN A 104 10.16 -12.14 -9.00
C GLN A 104 10.64 -10.80 -8.38
N SER A 105 10.21 -10.49 -7.16
CA SER A 105 10.67 -9.31 -6.43
C SER A 105 11.91 -9.64 -5.60
N PRO A 106 12.97 -8.82 -5.64
CA PRO A 106 14.24 -9.14 -4.99
C PRO A 106 14.14 -9.17 -3.46
N TRP A 107 13.11 -8.56 -2.90
CA TRP A 107 12.84 -8.44 -1.47
C TRP A 107 11.89 -9.52 -0.92
N TYR A 108 11.40 -10.46 -1.72
CA TYR A 108 10.30 -11.33 -1.30
C TYR A 108 10.61 -12.18 -0.05
N ARG A 109 11.87 -12.58 0.16
CA ARG A 109 12.30 -13.33 1.36
C ARG A 109 12.22 -12.50 2.64
N GLU A 110 12.37 -11.18 2.55
CA GLU A 110 12.24 -10.25 3.67
C GLU A 110 10.76 -9.89 3.95
N TYR A 111 9.83 -10.25 3.07
CA TYR A 111 8.42 -9.92 3.22
C TYR A 111 7.77 -10.51 4.49
N SER A 112 8.37 -11.59 5.04
CA SER A 112 8.01 -12.11 6.35
C SER A 112 8.04 -11.06 7.47
N TYR A 113 8.83 -9.97 7.31
CA TYR A 113 8.86 -8.87 8.26
C TYR A 113 7.51 -8.13 8.32
N ILE A 114 6.87 -7.93 7.18
CA ILE A 114 5.53 -7.34 7.07
C ILE A 114 4.47 -8.35 7.54
N GLU A 115 4.56 -9.61 7.13
CA GLU A 115 3.59 -10.64 7.53
C GLU A 115 3.59 -10.89 9.04
N ASN A 116 4.76 -10.89 9.67
CA ASN A 116 4.88 -11.03 11.13
C ASN A 116 4.27 -9.84 11.88
N HIS A 117 4.41 -8.61 11.37
CA HIS A 117 3.73 -7.44 11.91
C HIS A 117 2.21 -7.65 11.95
N PHE A 118 1.61 -8.00 10.81
CA PHE A 118 0.16 -8.19 10.74
C PHE A 118 -0.32 -9.45 11.46
N ALA A 119 0.46 -10.52 11.50
CA ALA A 119 0.11 -11.70 12.29
C ALA A 119 -0.01 -11.37 13.78
N ARG A 120 0.94 -10.58 14.33
CA ARG A 120 0.88 -10.12 15.73
C ARG A 120 -0.27 -9.14 15.95
N LEU A 121 -0.44 -8.17 15.05
CA LEU A 121 -1.51 -7.19 15.11
C LEU A 121 -2.89 -7.88 15.11
N ASN A 122 -3.13 -8.77 14.16
CA ASN A 122 -4.42 -9.46 14.01
C ASN A 122 -4.71 -10.42 15.18
N THR A 123 -3.67 -11.01 15.79
CA THR A 123 -3.84 -11.81 17.04
C THR A 123 -4.49 -10.99 18.14
N VAL A 124 -4.24 -9.70 18.19
CA VAL A 124 -4.83 -8.79 19.18
C VAL A 124 -6.17 -8.24 18.70
N LEU A 125 -6.25 -7.78 17.44
CA LEU A 125 -7.46 -7.14 16.90
C LEU A 125 -8.64 -8.10 16.64
N THR A 126 -8.43 -9.42 16.75
CA THR A 126 -9.51 -10.42 16.72
C THR A 126 -10.00 -10.81 18.12
N ARG A 127 -9.39 -10.30 19.20
CA ARG A 127 -9.79 -10.61 20.57
C ARG A 127 -10.96 -9.77 21.02
N GLY A 128 -11.79 -10.35 21.90
CA GLY A 128 -12.88 -9.64 22.56
C GLY A 128 -13.90 -9.01 21.62
N LYS A 129 -14.50 -7.90 22.04
CA LYS A 129 -15.52 -7.16 21.29
C LYS A 129 -15.07 -5.71 21.04
N PRO A 130 -15.48 -5.08 19.92
CA PRO A 130 -15.23 -3.66 19.68
C PRO A 130 -16.00 -2.79 20.68
N CYS A 131 -15.41 -1.67 21.10
CA CYS A 131 -16.01 -0.68 21.97
C CYS A 131 -16.62 0.46 21.16
N VAL A 132 -17.75 0.21 20.51
CA VAL A 132 -18.46 1.20 19.67
C VAL A 132 -19.79 1.53 20.33
N LYS A 133 -20.01 2.82 20.62
CA LYS A 133 -21.18 3.31 21.35
C LYS A 133 -22.17 4.09 20.49
N VAL A 134 -21.75 4.48 19.28
CA VAL A 134 -22.54 5.32 18.39
C VAL A 134 -23.02 4.51 17.19
N GLY A 135 -24.34 4.45 17.01
CA GLY A 135 -24.96 3.98 15.77
C GLY A 135 -25.33 5.18 14.88
N VAL A 136 -25.03 5.12 13.60
CA VAL A 136 -25.36 6.16 12.62
C VAL A 136 -26.34 5.59 11.60
N ILE A 137 -27.53 6.16 11.47
CA ILE A 137 -28.48 5.73 10.43
C ILE A 137 -27.83 5.93 9.04
N HIS A 138 -27.79 4.87 8.26
CA HIS A 138 -27.19 4.89 6.92
C HIS A 138 -28.11 5.62 5.94
N PRO A 139 -27.75 6.80 5.39
CA PRO A 139 -28.67 7.68 4.67
C PRO A 139 -28.93 7.24 3.21
N ILE A 140 -28.83 5.94 2.92
CA ILE A 140 -28.91 5.42 1.54
C ILE A 140 -30.29 5.61 0.93
N GLU A 141 -31.36 5.55 1.73
CA GLU A 141 -32.73 5.68 1.22
C GLU A 141 -33.04 7.11 0.80
N SER A 142 -32.49 8.10 1.49
CA SER A 142 -32.52 9.49 1.07
C SER A 142 -31.80 9.73 -0.26
N TYR A 143 -30.71 9.02 -0.50
CA TYR A 143 -30.01 9.04 -1.80
C TYR A 143 -30.87 8.39 -2.90
N TRP A 144 -31.59 7.31 -2.63
CA TRP A 144 -32.45 6.65 -3.60
C TRP A 144 -33.64 7.51 -4.04
N LEU A 145 -34.18 8.38 -3.20
CA LEU A 145 -35.24 9.34 -3.58
C LEU A 145 -34.83 10.18 -4.78
N HIS A 146 -33.53 10.48 -4.90
CA HIS A 146 -32.96 11.31 -5.95
C HIS A 146 -32.28 10.49 -7.07
N TRP A 147 -32.54 9.17 -7.15
CA TRP A 147 -31.96 8.35 -8.20
C TRP A 147 -32.64 8.63 -9.57
N GLY A 148 -31.86 9.16 -10.51
CA GLY A 148 -32.35 9.54 -11.83
C GLY A 148 -31.23 9.94 -12.79
N THR A 149 -31.59 10.54 -13.92
CA THR A 149 -30.61 11.03 -14.89
C THR A 149 -29.69 12.08 -14.29
N ALA A 150 -28.43 12.07 -14.72
CA ALA A 150 -27.43 13.05 -14.23
C ALA A 150 -27.86 14.51 -14.42
N GLU A 151 -28.50 14.82 -15.56
CA GLU A 151 -28.97 16.18 -15.87
C GLU A 151 -29.90 16.75 -14.79
N ASN A 152 -30.78 15.91 -14.25
CA ASN A 152 -31.83 16.36 -13.32
C ASN A 152 -31.43 16.18 -11.84
N THR A 153 -30.51 15.25 -11.51
CA THR A 153 -30.28 14.83 -10.14
C THR A 153 -28.83 14.91 -9.68
N ALA A 154 -27.87 15.24 -10.57
CA ALA A 154 -26.45 15.23 -10.20
C ALA A 154 -26.13 16.17 -9.02
N SER A 155 -26.71 17.37 -8.98
CA SER A 155 -26.44 18.36 -7.93
C SER A 155 -26.89 17.86 -6.56
N VAL A 156 -28.12 17.41 -6.44
CA VAL A 156 -28.69 16.93 -5.15
C VAL A 156 -27.99 15.64 -4.69
N ARG A 157 -27.71 14.71 -5.61
CA ARG A 157 -26.95 13.49 -5.28
C ARG A 157 -25.53 13.79 -4.83
N SER A 158 -24.85 14.75 -5.46
CA SER A 158 -23.52 15.19 -5.04
C SER A 158 -23.54 15.82 -3.66
N GLN A 159 -24.59 16.57 -3.32
CA GLN A 159 -24.73 17.14 -1.98
C GLN A 159 -24.90 16.04 -0.92
N ILE A 160 -25.79 15.08 -1.14
CA ILE A 160 -26.03 13.95 -0.23
C ILE A 160 -24.76 13.10 -0.07
N GLU A 161 -24.03 12.85 -1.17
CA GLU A 161 -22.76 12.13 -1.12
C GLU A 161 -21.70 12.90 -0.33
N ASN A 162 -21.60 14.22 -0.51
CA ASN A 162 -20.67 15.05 0.27
C ASN A 162 -21.03 15.03 1.76
N ASP A 163 -22.30 15.14 2.11
CA ASP A 163 -22.76 15.04 3.51
C ASP A 163 -22.41 13.69 4.12
N PHE A 164 -22.62 12.61 3.36
CA PHE A 164 -22.25 11.26 3.76
C PHE A 164 -20.74 11.09 3.98
N GLN A 165 -19.91 11.59 3.06
CA GLN A 165 -18.45 11.56 3.22
C GLN A 165 -17.99 12.45 4.39
N ASN A 166 -18.63 13.59 4.59
CA ASN A 166 -18.32 14.51 5.68
C ASN A 166 -18.60 13.88 7.04
N ILE A 167 -19.77 13.28 7.26
CA ILE A 167 -20.09 12.67 8.54
C ILE A 167 -19.09 11.55 8.91
N ILE A 168 -18.69 10.73 7.93
CA ILE A 168 -17.70 9.68 8.12
C ILE A 168 -16.36 10.27 8.57
N ARG A 169 -15.86 11.28 7.84
CA ARG A 169 -14.58 11.92 8.13
C ARG A 169 -14.58 12.65 9.46
N TRP A 170 -15.65 13.39 9.77
CA TRP A 170 -15.79 14.11 11.04
C TRP A 170 -15.75 13.16 12.23
N LEU A 171 -16.46 12.04 12.17
CA LEU A 171 -16.47 11.06 13.24
C LEU A 171 -15.13 10.35 13.39
N ILE A 172 -14.57 9.80 12.29
CA ILE A 172 -13.29 9.08 12.32
C ILE A 172 -12.16 9.99 12.85
N PHE A 173 -11.98 11.17 12.27
CA PHE A 173 -10.89 12.07 12.65
C PHE A 173 -11.23 12.94 13.87
N GLY A 174 -12.50 13.00 14.26
CA GLY A 174 -12.94 13.52 15.54
C GLY A 174 -12.76 12.56 16.70
N ASN A 175 -12.19 11.38 16.48
CA ASN A 175 -12.01 10.29 17.44
C ASN A 175 -13.33 9.81 18.08
N ILE A 176 -14.37 9.63 17.26
CA ILE A 176 -15.61 8.96 17.60
C ILE A 176 -15.72 7.72 16.72
N ASP A 177 -15.58 6.54 17.33
CA ASP A 177 -15.87 5.29 16.60
C ASP A 177 -17.39 5.07 16.52
N PHE A 178 -17.86 4.54 15.40
CA PHE A 178 -19.28 4.38 15.12
C PHE A 178 -19.53 3.20 14.20
N ASP A 179 -20.75 2.69 14.20
CA ASP A 179 -21.24 1.75 13.19
C ASP A 179 -22.43 2.36 12.44
N PHE A 180 -22.54 2.09 11.15
CA PHE A 180 -23.75 2.37 10.41
C PHE A 180 -24.86 1.39 10.79
N ILE A 181 -26.10 1.88 10.86
CA ILE A 181 -27.30 1.08 11.02
C ILE A 181 -28.07 1.12 9.69
N SER A 182 -28.14 -0.01 8.99
CA SER A 182 -29.00 -0.14 7.81
C SER A 182 -30.45 -0.25 8.21
N GLU A 183 -31.28 0.69 7.78
CA GLU A 183 -32.73 0.68 8.08
C GLU A 183 -33.42 -0.58 7.59
N SER A 184 -32.97 -1.14 6.48
CA SER A 184 -33.52 -2.37 5.90
C SER A 184 -33.20 -3.62 6.72
N CYS A 185 -32.08 -3.62 7.43
CA CYS A 185 -31.64 -4.74 8.27
C CYS A 185 -32.08 -4.59 9.74
N LEU A 186 -32.32 -3.37 10.19
CA LEU A 186 -32.63 -3.03 11.58
C LEU A 186 -33.80 -3.83 12.17
N PRO A 187 -34.95 -4.05 11.50
CA PRO A 187 -36.06 -4.82 12.09
C PRO A 187 -35.69 -6.28 12.42
N GLN A 188 -34.71 -6.86 11.73
CA GLN A 188 -34.25 -8.23 11.97
C GLN A 188 -33.15 -8.29 13.06
N LEU A 189 -32.38 -7.22 13.19
CA LEU A 189 -31.23 -7.13 14.10
C LEU A 189 -31.62 -6.49 15.46
N CYS A 190 -32.73 -5.76 15.52
CA CYS A 190 -33.13 -5.08 16.72
C CYS A 190 -33.48 -6.09 17.83
N GLY A 191 -32.67 -6.07 18.89
CA GLY A 191 -32.87 -6.83 20.12
C GLY A 191 -33.58 -6.02 21.21
N ASP A 192 -33.03 -6.04 22.40
CA ASP A 192 -33.57 -5.29 23.52
C ASP A 192 -33.40 -3.77 23.35
N ILE A 193 -34.43 -3.03 23.72
CA ILE A 193 -34.44 -1.57 23.72
C ILE A 193 -34.57 -1.09 25.17
N GLY A 194 -33.51 -0.47 25.67
CA GLY A 194 -33.42 0.16 26.98
C GLY A 194 -32.80 1.54 26.89
N SER A 195 -31.89 1.89 27.81
CA SER A 195 -31.00 3.04 27.67
C SER A 195 -29.92 2.82 26.63
N THR A 196 -29.80 1.60 26.11
CA THR A 196 -29.01 1.24 24.93
C THR A 196 -29.90 0.55 23.90
N LEU A 197 -29.57 0.70 22.60
CA LEU A 197 -30.23 0.02 21.50
C LEU A 197 -29.38 -1.18 21.07
N GLU A 198 -29.90 -2.40 21.23
CA GLU A 198 -29.25 -3.60 20.71
C GLU A 198 -29.53 -3.76 19.20
N VAL A 199 -28.46 -3.89 18.42
CA VAL A 199 -28.52 -4.18 16.99
C VAL A 199 -27.57 -5.34 16.70
N GLY A 200 -28.12 -6.54 16.61
CA GLY A 200 -27.34 -7.78 16.55
C GLY A 200 -26.47 -7.95 17.80
N GLU A 201 -25.16 -8.09 17.61
CA GLU A 201 -24.18 -8.25 18.72
C GLU A 201 -23.75 -6.92 19.36
N MET A 202 -24.21 -5.77 18.82
CA MET A 202 -23.79 -4.45 19.27
C MET A 202 -24.83 -3.76 20.12
N LYS A 203 -24.36 -2.86 21.02
CA LYS A 203 -25.21 -2.05 21.93
C LYS A 203 -24.79 -0.58 21.81
N TYR A 204 -25.66 0.23 21.22
CA TYR A 204 -25.40 1.65 21.03
C TYR A 204 -26.04 2.50 22.13
N GLU A 205 -25.26 3.42 22.71
CA GLU A 205 -25.71 4.40 23.69
C GLU A 205 -26.38 5.59 23.01
N VAL A 206 -25.93 5.92 21.77
CA VAL A 206 -26.43 7.04 20.98
C VAL A 206 -26.73 6.57 19.58
N VAL A 207 -27.84 7.02 18.99
CA VAL A 207 -28.14 6.90 17.58
C VAL A 207 -28.16 8.29 16.93
N LEU A 208 -27.29 8.48 15.94
CA LEU A 208 -27.19 9.69 15.13
C LEU A 208 -27.97 9.51 13.82
N VAL A 209 -28.87 10.43 13.50
CA VAL A 209 -29.62 10.52 12.24
C VAL A 209 -29.03 11.68 11.43
N PRO A 210 -28.17 11.42 10.41
CA PRO A 210 -27.45 12.48 9.71
C PRO A 210 -28.25 12.97 8.48
N ASN A 211 -28.83 14.15 8.55
CA ASN A 211 -29.44 14.88 7.40
C ASN A 211 -30.26 13.95 6.45
N CYS A 212 -31.07 13.03 7.04
CA CYS A 212 -31.90 12.10 6.28
C CYS A 212 -33.19 12.79 5.82
N GLU A 213 -33.52 12.74 4.53
CA GLU A 213 -34.79 13.25 3.99
C GLU A 213 -35.95 12.28 4.23
N THR A 214 -35.68 10.97 4.28
CA THR A 214 -36.66 9.92 4.58
C THR A 214 -36.13 8.96 5.63
N LEU A 215 -37.01 8.43 6.44
CA LEU A 215 -36.78 7.27 7.32
C LEU A 215 -37.86 6.23 7.10
N ARG A 216 -37.55 4.97 7.35
CA ARG A 216 -38.56 3.92 7.39
C ARG A 216 -39.45 4.07 8.62
N LYS A 217 -40.74 3.74 8.49
CA LYS A 217 -41.66 3.72 9.64
C LYS A 217 -41.15 2.78 10.74
N SER A 218 -40.60 1.62 10.37
CA SER A 218 -40.00 0.70 11.34
C SER A 218 -38.82 1.28 12.12
N THR A 219 -38.01 2.12 11.46
CA THR A 219 -36.87 2.83 12.08
C THR A 219 -37.38 3.87 13.06
N LEU A 220 -38.37 4.68 12.65
CA LEU A 220 -39.04 5.67 13.55
C LEU A 220 -39.57 5.01 14.80
N ASP A 221 -40.32 3.92 14.65
CA ASP A 221 -40.96 3.22 15.80
C ASP A 221 -39.90 2.65 16.75
N ILE A 222 -38.76 2.19 16.25
CA ILE A 222 -37.63 1.71 17.07
C ILE A 222 -36.96 2.87 17.81
N LEU A 223 -36.69 3.98 17.12
CA LEU A 223 -36.03 5.16 17.69
C LEU A 223 -36.94 5.85 18.73
N ASP A 224 -38.24 5.94 18.49
CA ASP A 224 -39.21 6.48 19.47
C ASP A 224 -39.25 5.63 20.76
N ARG A 225 -39.27 4.31 20.62
CA ARG A 225 -39.18 3.39 21.77
C ARG A 225 -37.83 3.53 22.46
N PHE A 226 -36.74 3.69 21.74
CA PHE A 226 -35.41 3.87 22.31
C PHE A 226 -35.34 5.17 23.12
N LEU A 227 -35.81 6.28 22.55
CA LEU A 227 -35.88 7.57 23.24
C LEU A 227 -36.79 7.50 24.51
N SER A 228 -37.96 6.87 24.38
CA SER A 228 -38.90 6.71 25.51
C SER A 228 -38.36 5.86 26.68
N LYS A 229 -37.34 5.04 26.42
CA LYS A 229 -36.64 4.22 27.42
C LYS A 229 -35.36 4.88 27.96
N GLY A 230 -35.14 6.13 27.66
CA GLY A 230 -33.99 6.91 28.12
C GLY A 230 -32.73 6.75 27.25
N GLY A 231 -32.87 6.24 26.06
CA GLY A 231 -31.81 6.25 25.04
C GLY A 231 -31.60 7.62 24.40
N HIS A 232 -30.50 7.84 23.77
CA HIS A 232 -30.13 9.10 23.14
C HIS A 232 -30.27 9.04 21.62
N VAL A 233 -31.12 9.91 21.04
CA VAL A 233 -31.27 10.11 19.61
C VAL A 233 -30.84 11.52 19.27
N ILE A 234 -29.93 11.67 18.30
CA ILE A 234 -29.44 12.97 17.85
C ILE A 234 -29.80 13.12 16.38
N PHE A 235 -30.52 14.13 16.00
CA PHE A 235 -30.72 14.57 14.63
C PHE A 235 -29.68 15.64 14.27
N ALA A 236 -28.90 15.36 13.23
CA ALA A 236 -27.98 16.32 12.66
C ALA A 236 -28.51 16.82 11.32
N GLY A 237 -29.07 18.04 11.32
CA GLY A 237 -29.72 18.68 10.19
C GLY A 237 -31.23 18.87 10.37
N GLU A 238 -31.95 18.94 9.27
CA GLU A 238 -33.39 19.17 9.25
C GLU A 238 -34.19 17.89 9.56
N PRO A 239 -35.45 18.00 10.02
CA PRO A 239 -36.30 16.82 10.21
C PRO A 239 -36.56 16.10 8.87
N PRO A 240 -36.70 14.76 8.86
CA PRO A 240 -37.09 14.02 7.67
C PRO A 240 -38.49 14.45 7.17
N LYS A 241 -38.59 14.72 5.87
CA LYS A 241 -39.84 15.14 5.21
C LYS A 241 -40.73 13.98 4.78
N TYR A 242 -40.14 12.80 4.76
CA TYR A 242 -40.79 11.59 4.25
C TYR A 242 -40.65 10.43 5.25
N VAL A 243 -41.68 9.60 5.27
CA VAL A 243 -41.66 8.29 5.94
C VAL A 243 -42.02 7.23 4.91
N ASP A 244 -41.23 6.18 4.77
CA ASP A 244 -41.34 5.19 3.70
C ASP A 244 -41.44 5.84 2.29
N ALA A 245 -40.68 6.89 2.08
CA ALA A 245 -40.66 7.72 0.85
C ALA A 245 -41.98 8.45 0.52
N LEU A 246 -42.91 8.55 1.44
CA LEU A 246 -44.17 9.30 1.31
C LEU A 246 -44.12 10.55 2.21
N PRO A 247 -44.65 11.71 1.76
CA PRO A 247 -44.74 12.89 2.59
C PRO A 247 -45.48 12.60 3.93
N SER A 248 -44.84 12.91 5.05
CA SER A 248 -45.38 12.63 6.38
C SER A 248 -44.77 13.56 7.42
N GLU A 249 -45.56 13.92 8.44
CA GLU A 249 -45.11 14.64 9.62
C GLU A 249 -44.85 13.69 10.81
N ASP A 250 -44.91 12.38 10.62
CA ASP A 250 -44.72 11.38 11.69
C ASP A 250 -43.31 11.45 12.31
N ALA A 251 -42.30 11.91 11.57
CA ALA A 251 -40.96 12.12 12.07
C ALA A 251 -40.80 13.35 12.99
N ASP A 252 -41.67 14.35 12.86
CA ASP A 252 -41.56 15.63 13.58
C ASP A 252 -41.64 15.42 15.10
N ASN A 253 -42.52 14.52 15.55
CA ASN A 253 -42.67 14.21 16.97
C ASN A 253 -41.38 13.65 17.56
N LEU A 254 -40.73 12.70 16.89
CA LEU A 254 -39.45 12.16 17.32
C LEU A 254 -38.36 13.22 17.27
N TYR A 255 -38.30 14.03 16.20
CA TYR A 255 -37.34 15.10 16.03
C TYR A 255 -37.39 16.12 17.16
N PHE A 256 -38.59 16.63 17.52
CA PHE A 256 -38.77 17.64 18.58
C PHE A 256 -38.51 17.11 20.01
N HIS A 257 -38.56 15.81 20.20
CA HIS A 257 -38.24 15.18 21.53
C HIS A 257 -36.79 14.67 21.62
N SER A 258 -36.03 14.78 20.51
CA SER A 258 -34.63 14.35 20.42
C SER A 258 -33.67 15.55 20.55
N ASP A 259 -32.36 15.27 20.67
CA ASP A 259 -31.35 16.28 20.58
C ASP A 259 -31.14 16.66 19.08
N CYS A 260 -31.32 17.95 18.77
CA CYS A 260 -31.21 18.46 17.41
C CYS A 260 -30.02 19.39 17.29
N VAL A 261 -29.14 19.13 16.32
CA VAL A 261 -27.94 19.95 16.07
C VAL A 261 -27.83 20.29 14.58
N PRO A 262 -27.25 21.45 14.22
CA PRO A 262 -26.93 21.73 12.84
C PRO A 262 -26.02 20.67 12.24
N PHE A 263 -26.14 20.38 10.92
CA PHE A 263 -25.23 19.48 10.22
C PHE A 263 -23.87 20.14 10.00
N ARG A 264 -23.08 20.22 11.08
CA ARG A 264 -21.74 20.82 11.11
C ARG A 264 -20.83 19.99 12.01
N GLU A 265 -19.57 19.86 11.65
CA GLU A 265 -18.57 19.06 12.38
C GLU A 265 -18.54 19.38 13.86
N PHE A 266 -18.38 20.65 14.22
CA PHE A 266 -18.29 21.09 15.62
C PHE A 266 -19.51 20.70 16.45
N ASP A 267 -20.72 20.92 15.93
CA ASP A 267 -21.96 20.68 16.67
C ASP A 267 -22.20 19.19 16.90
N ILE A 268 -21.94 18.36 15.87
CA ILE A 268 -22.07 16.91 15.95
C ILE A 268 -21.05 16.32 16.92
N LEU A 269 -19.77 16.69 16.79
CA LEU A 269 -18.73 16.18 17.70
C LEU A 269 -18.95 16.59 19.14
N LYS A 270 -19.47 17.81 19.37
CA LYS A 270 -19.84 18.29 20.70
C LYS A 270 -21.01 17.51 21.31
N ALA A 271 -22.03 17.19 20.52
CA ALA A 271 -23.16 16.40 20.98
C ALA A 271 -22.77 14.95 21.36
N LEU A 272 -21.73 14.42 20.73
CA LEU A 272 -21.19 13.07 20.98
C LEU A 272 -20.08 13.02 22.04
N GLU A 273 -19.74 14.15 22.69
CA GLU A 273 -18.63 14.22 23.65
C GLU A 273 -18.81 13.28 24.85
N CYS A 274 -20.03 13.04 25.28
CA CYS A 274 -20.35 12.18 26.45
C CYS A 274 -19.97 10.70 26.21
N VAL A 275 -19.99 10.23 24.96
CA VAL A 275 -19.67 8.84 24.56
C VAL A 275 -18.27 8.65 24.05
N ARG A 276 -17.45 9.69 24.04
CA ARG A 276 -16.08 9.64 23.59
C ARG A 276 -15.19 8.90 24.60
N ASP A 277 -14.50 7.88 24.17
CA ASP A 277 -13.56 7.10 24.99
C ASP A 277 -12.11 7.46 24.76
N VAL A 278 -11.76 7.88 23.53
CA VAL A 278 -10.40 8.20 23.11
C VAL A 278 -10.33 9.60 22.51
N GLU A 279 -9.30 10.36 22.90
CA GLU A 279 -8.98 11.65 22.31
C GLU A 279 -7.48 11.71 22.01
N ILE A 280 -7.10 12.27 20.87
CA ILE A 280 -5.71 12.41 20.50
C ILE A 280 -5.40 13.87 20.20
N PHE A 281 -4.53 14.46 21.02
CA PHE A 281 -4.07 15.83 20.91
C PHE A 281 -2.64 15.89 20.41
N LYS A 282 -2.30 16.95 19.73
CA LYS A 282 -0.90 17.34 19.52
C LYS A 282 -0.36 17.95 20.81
N GLU A 283 0.96 18.04 20.93
CA GLU A 283 1.63 18.64 22.09
C GLU A 283 1.18 20.09 22.37
N ASN A 284 0.78 20.85 21.33
CA ASN A 284 0.26 22.20 21.47
C ASN A 284 -1.19 22.29 21.99
N GLY A 285 -1.82 21.16 22.32
CA GLY A 285 -3.16 21.08 22.83
C GLY A 285 -4.26 21.08 21.75
N GLU A 286 -3.93 21.16 20.48
CA GLU A 286 -4.89 21.02 19.39
C GLU A 286 -5.30 19.54 19.22
N ARG A 287 -6.60 19.26 19.01
CA ARG A 287 -7.05 17.92 18.63
C ARG A 287 -6.43 17.52 17.28
N SER A 288 -5.85 16.36 17.20
CA SER A 288 -5.26 15.88 15.94
C SER A 288 -6.34 15.27 15.03
N VAL A 289 -6.27 15.58 13.75
CA VAL A 289 -7.21 15.10 12.69
C VAL A 289 -6.54 14.12 11.74
N GLN A 290 -5.52 13.39 12.22
CA GLN A 290 -4.76 12.47 11.37
C GLN A 290 -4.65 11.05 11.92
N PHE A 291 -5.32 10.75 13.03
CA PHE A 291 -5.28 9.42 13.64
C PHE A 291 -6.61 8.71 13.48
N ILE A 292 -6.51 7.43 13.14
CA ILE A 292 -7.63 6.47 13.16
C ILE A 292 -7.32 5.46 14.24
N TYR A 293 -8.33 5.06 15.02
CA TYR A 293 -8.14 4.10 16.08
C TYR A 293 -9.21 3.01 16.09
N GLN A 294 -8.87 1.89 16.72
CA GLN A 294 -9.82 0.85 17.14
C GLN A 294 -9.58 0.54 18.62
N LEU A 295 -10.66 0.53 19.41
CA LEU A 295 -10.64 0.11 20.81
C LEU A 295 -11.44 -1.19 20.97
N ARG A 296 -10.86 -2.18 21.65
CA ARG A 296 -11.48 -3.48 21.90
C ARG A 296 -11.41 -3.82 23.39
N SER A 297 -12.36 -4.59 23.86
CA SER A 297 -12.41 -5.10 25.27
C SER A 297 -12.46 -6.62 25.26
N ASP A 298 -11.58 -7.25 26.05
CA ASP A 298 -11.51 -8.70 26.23
C ASP A 298 -11.30 -9.03 27.71
N ASN A 299 -12.33 -9.51 28.39
CA ASN A 299 -12.30 -9.95 29.80
C ASN A 299 -11.69 -8.89 30.77
N GLY A 300 -12.04 -7.62 30.60
CA GLY A 300 -11.59 -6.52 31.46
C GLY A 300 -10.24 -5.88 31.01
N THR A 301 -9.51 -6.50 30.08
CA THR A 301 -8.38 -5.89 29.42
C THR A 301 -8.85 -5.14 28.16
N HIS A 302 -8.29 -3.97 27.89
CA HIS A 302 -8.56 -3.26 26.64
C HIS A 302 -7.34 -3.29 25.72
N TYR A 303 -7.60 -3.22 24.44
CA TYR A 303 -6.58 -3.10 23.40
C TYR A 303 -6.90 -1.89 22.53
N LEU A 304 -5.94 -0.98 22.42
CA LEU A 304 -6.07 0.23 21.61
C LEU A 304 -5.05 0.18 20.49
N PHE A 305 -5.52 0.20 19.25
CA PHE A 305 -4.68 0.34 18.08
C PHE A 305 -4.91 1.71 17.44
N ILE A 306 -3.83 2.43 17.16
CA ILE A 306 -3.84 3.76 16.55
C ILE A 306 -2.95 3.74 15.31
N ALA A 307 -3.48 4.19 14.18
CA ALA A 307 -2.74 4.39 12.93
C ALA A 307 -2.61 5.88 12.62
N ASN A 308 -1.40 6.33 12.31
CA ASN A 308 -1.13 7.69 11.84
C ASN A 308 -1.43 7.79 10.34
N VAL A 309 -2.51 8.47 9.97
CA VAL A 309 -3.05 8.54 8.60
C VAL A 309 -3.13 10.01 8.16
N PRO A 310 -2.03 10.61 7.76
CA PRO A 310 -2.04 12.00 7.34
C PRO A 310 -3.00 12.20 6.15
N SER A 311 -3.93 13.14 6.31
CA SER A 311 -4.98 13.42 5.31
C SER A 311 -4.54 14.41 4.24
N GLU A 312 -3.50 15.20 4.48
CA GLU A 312 -3.07 16.30 3.62
C GLU A 312 -1.57 16.21 3.24
N LYS A 313 -1.24 16.76 2.06
CA LYS A 313 0.15 16.84 1.58
C LYS A 313 1.12 17.56 2.53
N ASN A 314 0.59 18.37 3.45
CA ASN A 314 1.34 19.16 4.43
C ASN A 314 1.27 18.62 5.86
N ALA A 315 0.75 17.40 6.08
CA ALA A 315 0.75 16.78 7.39
C ALA A 315 2.19 16.63 7.90
N LYS A 316 2.42 16.93 9.18
CA LYS A 316 3.73 16.79 9.79
C LYS A 316 4.16 15.32 9.74
N LYS A 317 5.38 15.09 9.29
CA LYS A 317 5.98 13.74 9.22
C LYS A 317 6.18 13.10 10.58
N CYS A 318 6.35 13.91 11.63
CA CYS A 318 6.52 13.49 13.01
C CYS A 318 5.59 14.32 13.90
N VAL A 319 4.85 13.66 14.81
CA VAL A 319 3.87 14.29 15.70
C VAL A 319 4.03 13.76 17.11
N ASN A 320 4.34 14.65 18.06
CA ASN A 320 4.21 14.35 19.48
C ASN A 320 2.73 14.40 19.85
N ALA A 321 2.18 13.31 20.31
CA ALA A 321 0.78 13.14 20.61
C ALA A 321 0.56 12.83 22.09
N ILE A 322 -0.53 13.38 22.62
CA ILE A 322 -1.09 13.05 23.93
C ILE A 322 -2.39 12.29 23.66
N ILE A 323 -2.41 11.00 24.02
CA ILE A 323 -3.57 10.13 23.89
C ILE A 323 -4.27 10.10 25.23
N LYS A 324 -5.51 10.60 25.29
CA LYS A 324 -6.36 10.54 26.48
C LYS A 324 -7.38 9.41 26.33
N LEU A 325 -7.44 8.54 27.32
CA LEU A 325 -8.35 7.42 27.36
C LEU A 325 -9.20 7.50 28.64
N LYS A 326 -10.50 7.44 28.50
CA LYS A 326 -11.44 7.39 29.63
C LYS A 326 -11.26 6.08 30.41
N GLY A 327 -10.99 6.19 31.68
CA GLY A 327 -10.63 5.06 32.55
C GLY A 327 -9.20 5.11 33.06
N GLU A 328 -8.91 4.29 34.06
CA GLU A 328 -7.58 4.20 34.69
C GLU A 328 -6.90 2.90 34.28
N TYR A 329 -5.80 3.02 33.50
CA TYR A 329 -5.09 1.89 32.91
C TYR A 329 -3.57 2.02 33.07
N THR A 330 -2.89 0.86 33.12
CA THR A 330 -1.45 0.75 32.86
C THR A 330 -1.28 0.31 31.38
N PRO A 331 -0.77 1.17 30.51
CA PRO A 331 -0.54 0.83 29.12
C PRO A 331 0.78 0.09 28.92
N TYR A 332 0.79 -0.93 28.05
CA TYR A 332 1.96 -1.63 27.55
C TYR A 332 1.97 -1.58 26.04
N VAL A 333 3.12 -1.20 25.46
CA VAL A 333 3.32 -1.24 24.01
C VAL A 333 3.53 -2.68 23.56
N LEU A 334 2.73 -3.12 22.61
CA LEU A 334 2.93 -4.38 21.92
C LEU A 334 3.64 -4.08 20.59
N ASP A 335 4.97 -4.22 20.55
CA ASP A 335 5.76 -3.99 19.34
C ASP A 335 5.51 -5.09 18.32
N THR A 336 4.69 -4.79 17.34
CA THR A 336 4.29 -5.74 16.31
C THR A 336 5.40 -6.06 15.31
N LEU A 337 6.39 -5.18 15.13
CA LEU A 337 7.53 -5.41 14.24
C LEU A 337 8.55 -6.38 14.86
N ASN A 338 8.91 -6.18 16.13
CA ASN A 338 9.92 -6.98 16.82
C ASN A 338 9.34 -8.09 17.69
N GLY A 339 8.05 -8.01 18.04
CA GLY A 339 7.37 -9.00 18.88
C GLY A 339 7.73 -8.89 20.36
N THR A 340 8.06 -7.69 20.82
CA THR A 340 8.38 -7.39 22.21
C THR A 340 7.24 -6.65 22.90
N VAL A 341 7.25 -6.66 24.22
CA VAL A 341 6.36 -5.86 25.07
C VAL A 341 7.20 -4.81 25.78
N GLY A 342 6.78 -3.57 25.69
CA GLY A 342 7.49 -2.43 26.27
C GLY A 342 6.61 -1.57 27.17
N GLU A 343 7.24 -0.70 27.94
CA GLU A 343 6.60 0.37 28.70
C GLU A 343 6.43 1.62 27.83
N ILE A 344 5.55 2.52 28.25
CA ILE A 344 5.32 3.81 27.59
C ILE A 344 5.05 4.86 28.70
N ASP A 345 5.37 6.10 28.43
CA ASP A 345 5.13 7.20 29.36
C ASP A 345 3.63 7.49 29.48
N PHE A 346 3.13 7.51 30.69
CA PHE A 346 1.73 7.80 30.95
C PHE A 346 1.50 8.41 32.33
N ASP A 347 0.35 9.05 32.48
CA ASP A 347 -0.17 9.62 33.73
C ASP A 347 -1.65 9.26 33.91
N VAL A 348 -2.08 9.04 35.12
CA VAL A 348 -3.49 8.77 35.46
C VAL A 348 -4.00 9.85 36.40
N LYS A 349 -5.01 10.58 35.93
CA LYS A 349 -5.62 11.65 36.68
C LYS A 349 -7.11 11.78 36.40
N ASP A 350 -7.91 11.94 37.48
CA ASP A 350 -9.34 12.22 37.39
C ASP A 350 -10.14 11.19 36.53
N GLY A 351 -9.77 9.90 36.64
CA GLY A 351 -10.40 8.82 35.86
C GLY A 351 -9.99 8.77 34.38
N VAL A 352 -8.92 9.46 34.00
CA VAL A 352 -8.40 9.49 32.61
C VAL A 352 -6.92 9.07 32.61
N THR A 353 -6.58 8.17 31.72
CA THR A 353 -5.20 7.80 31.40
C THR A 353 -4.69 8.67 30.26
N GLN A 354 -3.60 9.39 30.46
CA GLN A 354 -2.90 10.17 29.43
C GLN A 354 -1.61 9.48 29.03
N ILE A 355 -1.44 9.16 27.77
CA ILE A 355 -0.29 8.43 27.22
C ILE A 355 0.46 9.36 26.27
N TYR A 356 1.78 9.38 26.36
CA TYR A 356 2.64 10.25 25.57
C TYR A 356 3.39 9.42 24.53
N ASN A 357 3.21 9.75 23.25
CA ASN A 357 3.90 9.04 22.16
C ASN A 357 4.28 9.96 21.00
N THR A 358 5.40 9.66 20.39
CA THR A 358 5.85 10.31 19.15
C THR A 358 5.53 9.39 17.97
N PHE A 359 4.67 9.84 17.08
CA PHE A 359 4.35 9.14 15.83
C PHE A 359 5.18 9.70 14.68
N ASN A 360 5.92 8.85 14.01
CA ASN A 360 6.55 9.16 12.74
C ASN A 360 5.58 9.03 11.57
N GLU A 361 6.07 9.28 10.34
CA GLU A 361 5.30 9.11 9.12
C GLU A 361 4.86 7.65 8.96
N ASN A 362 3.55 7.43 8.72
CA ASN A 362 2.94 6.10 8.53
C ASN A 362 3.15 5.14 9.73
N ASP A 363 3.31 5.69 10.92
CA ASP A 363 3.51 4.92 12.14
C ASP A 363 2.19 4.41 12.72
N SER A 364 2.26 3.40 13.55
CA SER A 364 1.12 2.84 14.28
C SER A 364 1.55 2.42 15.69
N LEU A 365 0.59 2.42 16.62
CA LEU A 365 0.80 2.07 18.02
C LEU A 365 -0.25 1.06 18.45
N LEU A 366 0.17 -0.08 18.98
CA LEU A 366 -0.70 -1.07 19.59
C LEU A 366 -0.43 -1.13 21.09
N LEU A 367 -1.47 -0.88 21.87
CA LEU A 367 -1.42 -0.88 23.33
C LEU A 367 -2.29 -1.99 23.92
N LYS A 368 -1.76 -2.67 24.93
CA LYS A 368 -2.52 -3.44 25.92
C LYS A 368 -2.75 -2.55 27.12
N LEU A 369 -3.97 -2.44 27.58
CA LEU A 369 -4.42 -1.57 28.67
C LEU A 369 -4.97 -2.42 29.81
N GLU A 370 -4.23 -2.52 30.91
CA GLU A 370 -4.64 -3.25 32.10
C GLU A 370 -5.24 -2.28 33.12
N PRO A 371 -6.40 -2.59 33.72
CA PRO A 371 -6.98 -1.75 34.74
C PRO A 371 -6.00 -1.51 35.90
N CYS A 372 -5.86 -0.26 36.31
CA CYS A 372 -5.03 0.11 37.49
C CYS A 372 -5.70 1.24 38.27
N SER A 373 -5.09 1.63 39.40
CA SER A 373 -5.50 2.78 40.18
C SER A 373 -4.31 3.69 40.47
N GLY A 374 -4.37 4.94 39.98
CA GLY A 374 -3.52 6.04 40.38
C GLY A 374 -2.01 5.85 40.18
N ARG A 375 -1.57 5.23 39.05
CA ARG A 375 -0.17 5.02 38.74
C ARG A 375 0.26 5.93 37.58
N SER A 376 1.51 6.43 37.65
CA SER A 376 2.18 7.13 36.55
C SER A 376 3.54 6.48 36.30
N CYS A 377 3.99 6.51 35.06
CA CYS A 377 5.31 6.02 34.66
C CYS A 377 5.93 7.01 33.68
N TYR A 378 7.16 7.38 33.93
CA TYR A 378 7.96 8.20 33.02
C TYR A 378 9.35 7.56 32.85
N SER A 379 9.71 7.34 31.61
CA SER A 379 11.04 6.81 31.27
C SER A 379 12.10 7.89 31.55
N GLU A 380 13.13 7.56 32.34
CA GLU A 380 14.30 8.40 32.41
C GLU A 380 15.07 8.32 31.09
N THR A 381 14.97 9.35 30.26
CA THR A 381 15.77 9.44 29.06
C THR A 381 17.21 9.80 29.41
N ILE A 382 18.08 8.79 29.51
CA ILE A 382 19.54 9.05 29.64
C ILE A 382 20.02 9.46 28.24
N GLU A 383 20.27 10.76 28.06
CA GLU A 383 20.92 11.26 26.85
C GLU A 383 22.35 10.73 26.78
N LYS A 384 22.60 9.75 25.91
CA LYS A 384 23.97 9.32 25.62
C LYS A 384 24.66 10.41 24.79
N THR A 385 25.79 10.88 25.23
CA THR A 385 26.58 11.88 24.49
C THR A 385 27.35 11.20 23.36
N ALA A 386 27.05 11.61 22.12
CA ALA A 386 27.82 11.15 20.97
C ALA A 386 29.26 11.64 21.01
N PHE A 387 30.23 10.77 20.74
CA PHE A 387 31.66 11.14 20.71
C PHE A 387 32.22 11.10 19.27
N LYS A 388 31.58 10.48 18.33
CA LYS A 388 32.05 10.41 16.94
C LYS A 388 30.88 10.22 16.00
N GLU A 389 30.91 10.95 14.88
CA GLU A 389 29.99 10.78 13.74
C GLU A 389 30.80 10.40 12.50
N ILE A 390 30.33 9.42 11.75
CA ILE A 390 30.98 8.88 10.55
C ILE A 390 29.99 8.96 9.40
N ASP A 391 30.40 9.63 8.33
CA ASP A 391 29.71 9.63 7.04
C ASP A 391 30.64 9.10 5.93
N PHE A 392 30.06 8.69 4.81
CA PHE A 392 30.81 8.08 3.70
C PHE A 392 30.70 8.96 2.45
N ARG A 393 31.64 9.93 2.32
CA ARG A 393 31.65 10.91 1.21
C ARG A 393 32.31 10.43 -0.06
N GLN A 394 33.06 9.33 0.00
CA GLN A 394 33.78 8.75 -1.14
C GLN A 394 33.01 7.57 -1.72
N CYS A 395 33.36 7.16 -2.93
CA CYS A 395 32.90 5.92 -3.49
C CYS A 395 33.30 4.75 -2.60
N VAL A 396 32.38 3.83 -2.39
CA VAL A 396 32.58 2.61 -1.60
C VAL A 396 32.54 1.39 -2.52
N PRO A 397 33.30 0.32 -2.21
CA PRO A 397 33.13 -0.96 -2.90
C PRO A 397 31.69 -1.45 -2.79
N PHE A 398 31.19 -2.08 -3.85
CA PHE A 398 29.86 -2.66 -3.86
C PHE A 398 29.83 -4.00 -4.58
N GLU A 399 28.78 -4.74 -4.33
CA GLU A 399 28.47 -6.01 -5.01
C GLU A 399 26.99 -6.00 -5.42
N ARG A 400 26.69 -6.55 -6.59
CA ARG A 400 25.36 -6.87 -7.07
C ARG A 400 25.05 -8.33 -6.69
N GLU A 401 23.88 -8.62 -6.16
CA GLU A 401 23.47 -10.01 -5.89
C GLU A 401 22.98 -10.74 -7.17
N GLU A 402 22.73 -9.99 -8.25
CA GLU A 402 22.36 -10.48 -9.57
C GLU A 402 23.26 -9.87 -10.63
N ASP A 403 23.30 -10.45 -11.84
CA ASP A 403 23.93 -9.84 -13.00
C ASP A 403 23.28 -8.47 -13.30
N ASN A 404 24.06 -7.50 -13.79
CA ASN A 404 23.47 -6.29 -14.32
C ASN A 404 22.64 -6.59 -15.57
N VAL A 405 21.76 -5.69 -15.92
CA VAL A 405 20.80 -5.86 -17.01
C VAL A 405 20.79 -4.65 -17.94
N CYS A 406 20.74 -4.91 -19.25
CA CYS A 406 20.39 -3.95 -20.28
C CYS A 406 19.07 -4.37 -20.91
N LEU A 407 18.06 -3.49 -20.87
CA LEU A 407 16.79 -3.70 -21.53
C LEU A 407 16.95 -3.52 -23.04
N LEU A 408 16.37 -4.42 -23.81
CA LEU A 408 16.26 -4.41 -25.26
C LEU A 408 14.78 -4.36 -25.66
N ASP A 409 14.21 -3.19 -25.70
CA ASP A 409 12.79 -2.94 -25.97
C ASP A 409 12.52 -2.12 -27.23
N ILE A 410 13.58 -1.65 -27.93
CA ILE A 410 13.49 -0.90 -29.19
C ILE A 410 14.28 -1.65 -30.26
N ALA A 411 13.62 -2.02 -31.35
CA ALA A 411 14.24 -2.81 -32.43
C ALA A 411 13.77 -2.38 -33.82
N GLU A 412 14.62 -2.60 -34.85
CA GLU A 412 14.14 -2.78 -36.22
C GLU A 412 13.49 -4.15 -36.34
N TYR A 413 12.47 -4.30 -37.18
CA TYR A 413 11.75 -5.57 -37.27
C TYR A 413 11.35 -5.97 -38.67
N SER A 414 11.25 -7.27 -38.90
CA SER A 414 10.80 -7.88 -40.16
C SER A 414 9.80 -9.00 -39.86
N VAL A 415 8.67 -9.03 -40.55
CA VAL A 415 7.61 -10.03 -40.41
C VAL A 415 7.76 -11.08 -41.49
N ASP A 416 7.78 -12.37 -41.12
CA ASP A 416 7.86 -13.53 -42.02
C ASP A 416 8.93 -13.45 -43.10
N GLY A 417 10.09 -12.85 -42.76
CA GLY A 417 11.22 -12.68 -43.68
C GLY A 417 11.07 -11.58 -44.71
N GLY A 418 10.13 -10.68 -44.54
CA GLY A 418 9.96 -9.47 -45.35
C GLY A 418 11.09 -8.44 -45.13
N GLU A 419 10.96 -7.25 -45.66
CA GLU A 419 11.90 -6.15 -45.46
C GLU A 419 11.91 -5.66 -44.02
N PHE A 420 13.08 -5.22 -43.52
CA PHE A 420 13.17 -4.59 -42.21
C PHE A 420 12.49 -3.22 -42.23
N LYS A 421 11.64 -2.99 -41.22
CA LYS A 421 11.07 -1.68 -40.89
C LYS A 421 11.94 -0.96 -39.87
N GLY A 422 11.75 0.34 -39.73
CA GLY A 422 12.50 1.19 -38.83
C GLY A 422 12.33 0.81 -37.36
N LYS A 423 13.15 1.41 -36.49
CA LYS A 423 13.14 1.17 -35.05
C LYS A 423 11.81 1.59 -34.40
N GLU A 424 11.23 0.71 -33.58
CA GLU A 424 10.05 0.98 -32.80
C GLU A 424 10.10 0.18 -31.48
N VAL A 425 9.33 0.58 -30.49
CA VAL A 425 9.19 -0.12 -29.20
C VAL A 425 8.46 -1.44 -29.40
N LEU A 426 8.90 -2.51 -28.73
CA LEU A 426 8.40 -3.88 -28.98
C LEU A 426 6.89 -4.02 -28.76
N SER A 427 6.32 -3.34 -27.75
CA SER A 427 4.86 -3.35 -27.55
C SER A 427 4.08 -2.72 -28.71
N ARG A 428 4.65 -1.73 -29.39
CA ARG A 428 4.05 -1.13 -30.58
C ARG A 428 4.27 -1.99 -31.81
N ILE A 429 5.43 -2.64 -31.93
CA ILE A 429 5.67 -3.65 -32.98
C ILE A 429 4.62 -4.77 -32.85
N ASP A 430 4.37 -5.28 -31.64
CA ASP A 430 3.35 -6.29 -31.40
C ASP A 430 1.97 -5.81 -31.89
N SER A 431 1.57 -4.59 -31.53
CA SER A 431 0.30 -4.00 -31.97
C SER A 431 0.19 -3.83 -33.47
N GLU A 432 1.29 -3.43 -34.15
CA GLU A 432 1.31 -3.32 -35.62
C GLU A 432 1.21 -4.67 -36.31
N VAL A 433 1.95 -5.67 -35.82
CA VAL A 433 1.93 -7.03 -36.38
C VAL A 433 0.54 -7.64 -36.19
N ARG A 434 -0.11 -7.46 -35.06
CA ARG A 434 -1.49 -7.89 -34.82
C ARG A 434 -2.48 -7.26 -35.81
N LYS A 435 -2.30 -5.97 -36.15
CA LYS A 435 -3.12 -5.31 -37.18
C LYS A 435 -2.93 -5.94 -38.57
N ILE A 436 -1.69 -6.31 -38.93
CA ILE A 436 -1.39 -6.98 -40.20
C ILE A 436 -2.20 -8.28 -40.33
N PHE A 437 -2.27 -9.07 -39.26
CA PHE A 437 -2.97 -10.35 -39.24
C PHE A 437 -4.46 -10.25 -38.79
N SER A 438 -4.95 -9.05 -38.53
CA SER A 438 -6.31 -8.82 -38.02
C SER A 438 -6.59 -9.56 -36.71
N TRP A 439 -5.59 -9.65 -35.83
CA TRP A 439 -5.72 -10.24 -34.50
C TRP A 439 -6.12 -9.18 -33.47
N PRO A 440 -6.75 -9.60 -32.33
CA PRO A 440 -7.02 -8.69 -31.23
C PRO A 440 -5.73 -8.09 -30.67
N ASN A 441 -5.79 -6.86 -30.16
CA ASN A 441 -4.66 -6.26 -29.45
C ASN A 441 -4.33 -7.04 -28.17
N ALA A 442 -3.07 -6.99 -27.77
CA ALA A 442 -2.59 -7.55 -26.51
C ALA A 442 -2.45 -6.48 -25.40
N ASP A 443 -3.26 -5.42 -25.45
CA ASP A 443 -3.25 -4.31 -24.49
C ASP A 443 -3.71 -4.68 -23.07
N GLY A 444 -4.01 -5.96 -22.86
CA GLY A 444 -4.02 -6.58 -21.53
C GLY A 444 -5.32 -6.44 -20.76
N THR A 445 -6.27 -5.63 -21.21
CA THR A 445 -7.45 -5.39 -20.39
C THR A 445 -8.58 -6.41 -20.59
N ASP A 446 -8.68 -7.05 -21.77
CA ASP A 446 -9.87 -7.83 -22.10
C ASP A 446 -9.65 -9.24 -22.64
N VAL A 447 -8.41 -9.67 -22.87
CA VAL A 447 -8.15 -10.93 -23.56
C VAL A 447 -7.85 -12.06 -22.58
N GLN A 448 -8.90 -12.78 -22.19
CA GLN A 448 -8.74 -14.02 -21.44
C GLN A 448 -8.20 -15.13 -22.36
N PRO A 449 -7.11 -15.82 -22.00
CA PRO A 449 -6.48 -16.84 -22.86
C PRO A 449 -7.45 -17.94 -23.34
N TYR A 450 -8.45 -18.30 -22.54
CA TYR A 450 -9.43 -19.33 -22.86
C TYR A 450 -10.51 -18.87 -23.88
N VAL A 451 -10.61 -17.58 -24.14
CA VAL A 451 -11.54 -17.03 -25.17
C VAL A 451 -10.89 -17.03 -26.55
N ILE A 452 -9.56 -17.15 -26.62
CA ILE A 452 -8.79 -17.14 -27.85
C ILE A 452 -8.55 -18.58 -28.30
N ASP A 453 -8.93 -18.90 -29.52
CA ASP A 453 -8.65 -20.21 -30.13
C ASP A 453 -7.15 -20.52 -30.14
N GLU A 454 -6.79 -21.77 -29.82
CA GLU A 454 -5.43 -22.24 -29.99
C GLU A 454 -5.11 -22.35 -31.50
N GLU A 455 -4.19 -21.49 -31.95
CA GLU A 455 -3.59 -21.61 -33.27
C GLU A 455 -2.16 -22.14 -33.13
N LYS A 456 -1.76 -23.00 -34.09
CA LYS A 456 -0.33 -23.31 -34.24
C LYS A 456 0.38 -22.04 -34.69
N THR A 457 1.46 -21.73 -34.02
CA THR A 457 2.33 -20.60 -34.41
C THR A 457 2.78 -20.78 -35.85
N ALA A 458 2.37 -19.86 -36.72
CA ALA A 458 2.67 -19.91 -38.14
C ALA A 458 3.48 -18.73 -38.63
N HIS A 459 3.70 -17.73 -37.74
CA HIS A 459 4.33 -16.45 -38.06
C HIS A 459 5.51 -16.16 -37.15
N PHE A 460 6.49 -15.43 -37.69
CA PHE A 460 7.70 -15.06 -36.97
C PHE A 460 8.01 -13.58 -37.20
N VAL A 461 8.54 -12.96 -36.16
CA VAL A 461 9.08 -11.60 -36.23
C VAL A 461 10.59 -11.67 -35.93
N LYS A 462 11.39 -11.12 -36.84
CA LYS A 462 12.80 -10.93 -36.60
C LYS A 462 13.01 -9.53 -36.03
N LEU A 463 13.58 -9.45 -34.86
CA LEU A 463 13.94 -8.23 -34.14
C LEU A 463 15.44 -8.01 -34.30
N ARG A 464 15.85 -6.79 -34.67
CA ARG A 464 17.25 -6.41 -34.77
C ARG A 464 17.55 -5.30 -33.77
N PHE A 465 18.40 -5.62 -32.78
CA PHE A 465 18.90 -4.69 -31.79
C PHE A 465 20.33 -4.29 -32.15
N ALA A 466 20.58 -2.98 -32.31
CA ALA A 466 21.90 -2.44 -32.54
C ALA A 466 22.29 -1.50 -31.40
N PHE A 467 23.45 -1.74 -30.81
CA PHE A 467 23.96 -0.97 -29.66
C PHE A 467 25.51 -0.92 -29.71
N GLU A 468 26.07 0.03 -28.98
CA GLU A 468 27.53 0.20 -28.86
C GLU A 468 28.03 -0.42 -27.53
N SER A 469 29.26 -0.95 -27.56
CA SER A 469 30.02 -1.31 -26.38
C SER A 469 31.37 -0.58 -26.36
N ARG A 470 31.76 -0.01 -25.22
CA ARG A 470 33.06 0.66 -25.05
C ARG A 470 34.19 -0.30 -24.69
N ALA A 471 33.86 -1.56 -24.50
CA ALA A 471 34.83 -2.59 -24.16
C ALA A 471 34.35 -3.97 -24.58
N ASP A 472 35.30 -4.90 -24.62
CA ASP A 472 34.99 -6.31 -24.68
C ASP A 472 34.40 -6.83 -23.36
N ILE A 473 33.22 -7.44 -23.45
CA ILE A 473 32.48 -7.96 -22.26
C ILE A 473 32.24 -9.46 -22.47
N GLY A 474 32.75 -10.27 -21.58
CA GLY A 474 32.56 -11.72 -21.59
C GLY A 474 31.35 -12.17 -20.78
N ASN A 475 30.95 -13.42 -20.94
CA ASN A 475 29.88 -14.06 -20.17
C ASN A 475 28.57 -13.29 -20.20
N VAL A 476 28.13 -12.88 -21.39
CA VAL A 476 26.86 -12.18 -21.60
C VAL A 476 25.79 -13.19 -21.99
N TYR A 477 24.59 -12.97 -21.49
CA TYR A 477 23.41 -13.79 -21.78
C TYR A 477 22.35 -12.92 -22.45
N PHE A 478 21.67 -13.51 -23.43
CA PHE A 478 20.44 -12.95 -23.98
C PHE A 478 19.25 -13.58 -23.27
N CYS A 479 18.26 -12.78 -22.87
CA CYS A 479 17.09 -13.26 -22.14
C CYS A 479 15.82 -12.91 -22.90
N ALA A 480 14.96 -13.90 -23.10
CA ALA A 480 13.67 -13.76 -23.78
C ALA A 480 12.67 -14.83 -23.31
N GLU A 481 11.37 -14.58 -23.49
CA GLU A 481 10.31 -15.56 -23.21
C GLU A 481 10.21 -16.61 -24.33
N GLU A 482 10.13 -16.15 -25.56
CA GLU A 482 9.99 -16.99 -26.74
C GLU A 482 11.13 -16.66 -27.71
N LEU A 483 11.82 -17.67 -28.19
CA LEU A 483 12.96 -17.51 -29.11
C LEU A 483 13.10 -18.74 -30.00
N GLU A 484 13.11 -18.53 -31.31
CA GLU A 484 13.30 -19.60 -32.30
C GLU A 484 14.73 -19.61 -32.82
N LYS A 485 15.33 -18.42 -33.01
CA LYS A 485 16.67 -18.26 -33.55
C LYS A 485 17.34 -17.01 -32.99
N LEU A 486 18.65 -17.09 -32.76
CA LEU A 486 19.49 -15.99 -32.28
C LEU A 486 20.75 -15.87 -33.11
N VAL A 487 21.06 -14.67 -33.58
CA VAL A 487 22.29 -14.35 -34.31
C VAL A 487 22.94 -13.15 -33.63
N VAL A 488 24.21 -13.23 -33.30
CA VAL A 488 25.00 -12.16 -32.68
C VAL A 488 26.18 -11.83 -33.58
N ASN A 489 26.28 -10.59 -34.05
CA ASN A 489 27.31 -10.10 -34.96
C ASN A 489 27.52 -11.03 -36.18
N GLY A 490 26.41 -11.47 -36.78
CA GLY A 490 26.40 -12.35 -37.97
C GLY A 490 26.66 -13.84 -37.68
N LYS A 491 26.90 -14.23 -36.40
CA LYS A 491 27.13 -15.61 -36.01
C LYS A 491 25.89 -16.16 -35.34
N GLU A 492 25.38 -17.29 -35.81
CA GLU A 492 24.27 -18.01 -35.20
C GLU A 492 24.68 -18.63 -33.85
N ILE A 493 23.86 -18.46 -32.86
CA ILE A 493 24.05 -18.97 -31.48
C ILE A 493 23.19 -20.21 -31.32
N LEU A 494 23.80 -21.29 -30.81
CA LEU A 494 23.06 -22.48 -30.41
C LEU A 494 22.23 -22.16 -29.18
N LEU A 495 20.92 -22.30 -29.27
CA LEU A 495 20.00 -22.06 -28.15
C LEU A 495 20.16 -23.16 -27.12
N SER A 496 20.82 -22.86 -26.02
CA SER A 496 20.96 -23.71 -24.85
C SER A 496 20.54 -22.90 -23.63
N GLU A 497 19.47 -23.29 -23.00
CA GLU A 497 18.96 -22.59 -21.81
C GLU A 497 19.93 -22.74 -20.62
N ASP A 498 20.29 -21.62 -19.99
CA ASP A 498 21.10 -21.54 -18.77
C ASP A 498 20.41 -20.69 -17.71
N GLY A 499 19.36 -21.25 -17.13
CA GLY A 499 18.55 -20.59 -16.13
C GLY A 499 17.54 -19.57 -16.69
N TYR A 500 17.22 -18.55 -15.88
CA TYR A 500 16.21 -17.56 -16.21
C TYR A 500 16.58 -16.19 -15.61
N TYR A 501 15.98 -15.13 -16.17
CA TYR A 501 16.07 -13.78 -15.62
C TYR A 501 14.75 -13.40 -14.95
N VAL A 502 14.76 -13.13 -13.64
CA VAL A 502 13.63 -12.72 -12.79
C VAL A 502 12.51 -13.77 -12.73
N ASP A 503 11.94 -14.21 -13.84
CA ASP A 503 10.88 -15.21 -13.91
C ASP A 503 11.29 -16.41 -14.77
N LYS A 504 10.81 -17.60 -14.40
CA LYS A 504 11.11 -18.85 -15.11
C LYS A 504 10.66 -18.87 -16.58
N SER A 505 9.73 -17.97 -16.95
CA SER A 505 9.31 -17.79 -18.35
C SER A 505 10.34 -17.04 -19.18
N ILE A 506 11.20 -16.20 -18.58
CA ILE A 506 12.22 -15.40 -19.28
C ILE A 506 13.54 -16.18 -19.26
N LYS A 507 13.75 -17.00 -20.27
CA LYS A 507 14.90 -17.90 -20.35
C LYS A 507 16.19 -17.16 -20.68
N ARG A 508 17.32 -17.64 -20.14
CA ARG A 508 18.67 -17.14 -20.39
C ARG A 508 19.37 -18.03 -21.41
N TYR A 509 20.03 -17.40 -22.39
CA TYR A 509 20.82 -18.05 -23.42
C TYR A 509 22.23 -17.45 -23.43
N PRO A 510 23.31 -18.25 -23.19
CA PRO A 510 24.67 -17.73 -23.24
C PRO A 510 25.03 -17.32 -24.68
N ILE A 511 25.38 -16.07 -24.86
CA ILE A 511 25.84 -15.53 -26.16
C ILE A 511 27.37 -15.31 -26.22
N GLY A 512 28.05 -15.55 -25.10
CA GLY A 512 29.48 -15.46 -25.00
C GLY A 512 29.97 -14.04 -24.79
N ARG A 513 30.50 -13.40 -25.86
CA ARG A 513 31.20 -12.12 -25.79
C ARG A 513 30.50 -11.06 -26.63
N ILE A 514 30.35 -9.87 -26.09
CA ILE A 514 30.10 -8.63 -26.81
C ILE A 514 31.45 -7.95 -27.06
N THR A 515 31.68 -7.48 -28.26
CA THR A 515 32.95 -6.84 -28.69
C THR A 515 32.89 -5.33 -28.52
N GLU A 516 34.03 -4.69 -28.31
CA GLU A 516 34.14 -3.24 -28.42
C GLU A 516 33.68 -2.73 -29.80
N GLY A 517 32.91 -1.63 -29.82
CA GLY A 517 32.30 -1.04 -31.00
C GLY A 517 30.84 -1.41 -31.19
N GLU A 518 30.36 -1.37 -32.42
CA GLU A 518 29.00 -1.69 -32.78
C GLU A 518 28.71 -3.19 -32.65
N ASN A 519 27.59 -3.54 -32.03
CA ASN A 519 27.10 -4.90 -31.93
C ASN A 519 25.67 -4.98 -32.44
N VAL A 520 25.34 -6.08 -33.09
CA VAL A 520 24.00 -6.37 -33.63
C VAL A 520 23.54 -7.73 -33.15
N ILE A 521 22.37 -7.76 -32.57
CA ILE A 521 21.67 -8.99 -32.18
C ILE A 521 20.40 -9.10 -33.00
N GLU A 522 20.22 -10.22 -33.70
CA GLU A 522 18.99 -10.57 -34.40
C GLU A 522 18.32 -11.74 -33.69
N ALA A 523 17.14 -11.50 -33.12
CA ALA A 523 16.32 -12.50 -32.47
C ALA A 523 15.08 -12.79 -33.32
N THR A 524 14.83 -14.05 -33.68
CA THR A 524 13.60 -14.47 -34.34
C THR A 524 12.66 -15.00 -33.27
N VAL A 525 11.52 -14.35 -33.10
CA VAL A 525 10.51 -14.71 -32.12
C VAL A 525 9.24 -15.20 -32.80
N PRO A 526 8.60 -16.26 -32.30
CA PRO A 526 7.28 -16.68 -32.78
C PRO A 526 6.23 -15.66 -32.34
N ILE A 527 5.21 -15.48 -33.14
CA ILE A 527 4.05 -14.65 -32.82
C ILE A 527 2.74 -15.35 -33.19
N GLY A 528 1.72 -15.15 -32.38
CA GLY A 528 0.39 -15.70 -32.58
C GLY A 528 -0.66 -14.97 -31.74
N LYS A 529 -1.91 -15.37 -31.86
CA LYS A 529 -2.99 -14.75 -31.10
C LYS A 529 -2.72 -14.77 -29.58
N ARG A 530 -2.13 -15.85 -29.07
CA ARG A 530 -1.78 -16.04 -27.64
C ARG A 530 -0.31 -15.71 -27.30
N ILE A 531 0.52 -15.38 -28.28
CA ILE A 531 1.95 -15.09 -28.08
C ILE A 531 2.19 -13.66 -28.52
N SER A 532 2.61 -12.82 -27.60
CA SER A 532 3.00 -11.42 -27.82
C SER A 532 4.52 -11.27 -27.98
N ILE A 533 4.93 -10.19 -28.62
CA ILE A 533 6.32 -9.77 -28.65
C ILE A 533 6.63 -9.08 -27.32
N GLU A 534 7.50 -9.69 -26.53
CA GLU A 534 7.86 -9.21 -25.20
C GLU A 534 9.29 -8.66 -25.18
N ASN A 535 9.58 -7.80 -24.18
CA ASN A 535 10.90 -7.22 -23.99
C ASN A 535 11.97 -8.31 -23.85
N CYS A 536 13.11 -8.07 -24.47
CA CYS A 536 14.33 -8.87 -24.34
C CYS A 536 15.34 -8.16 -23.43
N PHE A 537 16.31 -8.92 -22.93
CA PHE A 537 17.30 -8.35 -22.02
C PHE A 537 18.69 -8.93 -22.34
N LEU A 538 19.73 -8.16 -22.03
CA LEU A 538 21.08 -8.68 -21.84
C LEU A 538 21.39 -8.70 -20.36
N THR A 539 21.98 -9.79 -19.86
CA THR A 539 22.45 -9.88 -18.49
C THR A 539 23.92 -10.28 -18.44
N GLY A 540 24.66 -9.74 -17.46
CA GLY A 540 26.08 -10.02 -17.30
C GLY A 540 26.79 -9.04 -16.38
N ASP A 541 28.12 -9.16 -16.32
CA ASP A 541 28.95 -8.26 -15.53
C ASP A 541 29.47 -7.09 -16.40
N PHE A 542 28.64 -6.08 -16.54
CA PHE A 542 28.89 -4.86 -17.31
C PHE A 542 28.15 -3.67 -16.68
N ASP A 543 28.52 -2.46 -17.07
CA ASP A 543 27.75 -1.25 -16.82
C ASP A 543 26.95 -0.85 -18.06
N VAL A 544 25.81 -0.19 -17.85
CA VAL A 544 24.94 0.35 -18.90
C VAL A 544 24.89 1.87 -18.76
N LEU A 545 25.31 2.55 -19.81
CA LEU A 545 25.14 4.01 -19.94
C LEU A 545 23.92 4.28 -20.80
N CYS A 546 22.98 5.04 -20.28
CA CYS A 546 21.75 5.36 -20.98
C CYS A 546 21.66 6.87 -21.25
N LYS A 547 21.36 7.25 -22.50
CA LYS A 547 21.09 8.62 -22.91
C LYS A 547 19.85 8.66 -23.80
N GLY A 548 18.77 9.24 -23.29
CA GLY A 548 17.45 9.13 -23.92
C GLY A 548 16.99 7.68 -23.92
N CYS A 549 16.88 7.07 -25.09
CA CYS A 549 16.63 5.63 -25.29
C CYS A 549 17.84 4.87 -25.88
N THR A 550 19.00 5.53 -26.02
CA THR A 550 20.22 4.89 -26.51
C THR A 550 21.00 4.30 -25.35
N VAL A 551 21.37 3.03 -25.48
CA VAL A 551 22.16 2.29 -24.49
C VAL A 551 23.55 1.99 -25.00
N VAL A 552 24.56 2.11 -24.13
CA VAL A 552 25.94 1.79 -24.38
C VAL A 552 26.45 0.91 -23.25
N LEU A 553 27.03 -0.23 -23.56
CA LEU A 553 27.66 -1.10 -22.57
C LEU A 553 29.08 -0.64 -22.27
N ASP A 554 29.54 -0.84 -21.03
CA ASP A 554 30.87 -0.48 -20.58
C ASP A 554 31.41 -1.51 -19.58
N LYS A 555 32.70 -1.41 -19.23
CA LYS A 555 33.30 -2.23 -18.17
C LYS A 555 32.58 -2.03 -16.84
N PRO A 556 32.45 -3.09 -16.03
CA PRO A 556 31.77 -3.00 -14.77
C PRO A 556 32.55 -2.14 -13.76
N SER A 557 31.89 -1.18 -13.15
CA SER A 557 32.38 -0.44 -11.99
C SER A 557 32.46 -1.36 -10.77
N ARG A 558 33.46 -1.10 -9.89
CA ARG A 558 33.66 -1.86 -8.64
C ARG A 558 33.46 -1.02 -7.38
N SER A 559 33.19 0.26 -7.55
CA SER A 559 32.86 1.19 -6.48
C SER A 559 31.85 2.23 -6.94
N ILE A 560 30.96 2.62 -6.05
CA ILE A 560 29.93 3.65 -6.33
C ILE A 560 29.82 4.61 -5.13
N ALA A 561 29.37 5.83 -5.41
CA ALA A 561 28.95 6.75 -4.39
C ALA A 561 27.53 6.41 -3.91
N PHE A 562 27.19 6.79 -2.68
CA PHE A 562 25.81 6.81 -2.24
C PHE A 562 25.03 7.82 -3.08
N GLY A 563 23.91 7.40 -3.66
CA GLY A 563 23.12 8.18 -4.59
C GLY A 563 22.17 7.31 -5.42
N ASP A 564 21.66 7.89 -6.50
CA ASP A 564 20.88 7.17 -7.51
C ASP A 564 21.81 6.30 -8.39
N ILE A 565 21.56 4.99 -8.39
CA ILE A 565 22.39 4.03 -9.13
C ILE A 565 22.17 4.09 -10.64
N ASN A 566 21.10 4.70 -11.12
CA ASN A 566 20.82 4.84 -12.56
C ASN A 566 21.98 5.52 -13.29
N GLY A 567 22.56 6.55 -12.67
CA GLY A 567 23.74 7.24 -13.18
C GLY A 567 25.08 6.51 -12.96
N CYS A 568 25.07 5.36 -12.27
CA CYS A 568 26.25 4.58 -11.93
C CYS A 568 26.35 3.28 -12.73
N GLY A 569 25.86 3.28 -13.96
CA GLY A 569 25.93 2.11 -14.85
C GLY A 569 24.84 1.05 -14.62
N MET A 570 23.79 1.36 -13.86
CA MET A 570 22.75 0.40 -13.45
C MET A 570 21.32 0.92 -13.66
N PRO A 571 20.96 1.54 -14.81
CA PRO A 571 19.65 2.18 -14.98
C PRO A 571 18.48 1.20 -14.97
N PHE A 572 18.67 -0.05 -15.39
CA PHE A 572 17.65 -1.10 -15.45
C PHE A 572 17.80 -2.13 -14.32
N TYR A 573 18.82 -2.00 -13.47
CA TYR A 573 19.09 -2.97 -12.41
C TYR A 573 18.03 -2.89 -11.32
N GLY A 574 17.38 -4.02 -11.04
CA GLY A 574 16.32 -4.11 -10.03
C GLY A 574 16.65 -5.05 -8.87
N GLY A 575 17.85 -5.66 -8.84
CA GLY A 575 18.29 -6.57 -7.80
C GLY A 575 18.77 -5.86 -6.53
N ASN A 576 19.35 -6.64 -5.61
CA ASN A 576 19.90 -6.12 -4.37
C ASN A 576 21.35 -5.64 -4.54
N ILE A 577 21.72 -4.61 -3.79
CA ILE A 577 23.07 -4.03 -3.81
C ILE A 577 23.66 -4.02 -2.40
N VAL A 578 24.85 -4.56 -2.26
CA VAL A 578 25.63 -4.57 -1.03
C VAL A 578 26.70 -3.47 -1.09
N TYR A 579 26.52 -2.39 -0.35
CA TYR A 579 27.53 -1.34 -0.15
C TYR A 579 28.43 -1.75 0.99
N LYS A 580 29.76 -1.79 0.77
CA LYS A 580 30.76 -2.22 1.76
C LYS A 580 31.52 -1.02 2.29
N THR A 581 31.45 -0.84 3.60
CA THR A 581 32.14 0.27 4.31
C THR A 581 32.95 -0.26 5.48
N LYS A 582 33.84 0.56 6.01
CA LYS A 582 34.62 0.24 7.22
C LYS A 582 34.55 1.36 8.21
N ILE A 583 34.49 1.02 9.50
CA ILE A 583 34.59 1.95 10.62
C ILE A 583 35.61 1.43 11.61
N THR A 584 36.17 2.34 12.40
CA THR A 584 37.11 2.00 13.50
C THR A 584 36.63 2.59 14.80
N THR A 585 36.57 1.75 15.82
CA THR A 585 36.25 2.10 17.20
C THR A 585 37.47 1.95 18.08
N ASP A 586 37.71 2.91 18.99
CA ASP A 586 38.83 2.92 19.98
C ASP A 586 38.39 2.41 21.35
N ARG A 587 37.11 2.20 21.56
CA ARG A 587 36.50 1.70 22.80
C ARG A 587 35.22 0.91 22.49
N VAL A 588 34.77 0.10 23.45
CA VAL A 588 33.43 -0.53 23.37
C VAL A 588 32.39 0.57 23.43
N CYS A 589 31.48 0.58 22.48
CA CYS A 589 30.50 1.65 22.29
C CYS A 589 29.19 1.14 21.75
N SER A 590 28.15 1.99 21.78
CA SER A 590 26.91 1.78 21.00
C SER A 590 27.01 2.57 19.70
N ALA A 591 26.45 2.03 18.61
CA ALA A 591 26.38 2.68 17.32
C ALA A 591 24.92 2.88 16.91
N LYS A 592 24.55 4.13 16.65
CA LYS A 592 23.28 4.47 15.98
C LYS A 592 23.55 4.63 14.50
N ILE A 593 22.90 3.84 13.67
CA ILE A 593 23.05 3.80 12.21
C ILE A 593 21.79 4.36 11.57
N ASN A 594 21.90 5.46 10.86
CA ASN A 594 20.79 6.14 10.19
C ASN A 594 21.00 6.16 8.68
N ALA A 595 19.96 5.81 7.91
CA ALA A 595 19.89 5.93 6.45
C ALA A 595 18.59 6.62 6.05
N ALA A 596 18.50 7.93 6.27
CA ALA A 596 17.28 8.72 6.22
C ALA A 596 16.64 8.82 4.83
N LYS A 597 17.38 8.55 3.74
CA LYS A 597 16.88 8.72 2.39
C LYS A 597 17.38 7.62 1.46
N TYR A 598 16.49 6.71 1.10
CA TYR A 598 16.73 5.67 0.11
C TYR A 598 15.49 5.39 -0.72
N SER A 599 15.70 4.79 -1.90
CA SER A 599 14.65 4.26 -2.78
C SER A 599 14.95 2.79 -3.02
N GLY A 600 14.05 1.95 -2.59
CA GLY A 600 14.13 0.49 -2.51
C GLY A 600 13.20 -0.01 -1.40
N ALA A 601 13.07 -1.31 -1.24
CA ALA A 601 12.12 -1.87 -0.28
C ALA A 601 12.56 -1.68 1.18
N LEU A 602 13.83 -1.98 1.46
CA LEU A 602 14.45 -1.84 2.79
C LEU A 602 15.98 -1.82 2.67
N ILE A 603 16.64 -1.46 3.76
CA ILE A 603 18.10 -1.64 3.93
C ILE A 603 18.31 -2.61 5.08
N LYS A 604 19.00 -3.72 4.83
CA LYS A 604 19.51 -4.61 5.86
C LYS A 604 20.94 -4.19 6.20
N VAL A 605 21.29 -4.15 7.47
CA VAL A 605 22.63 -3.80 7.93
C VAL A 605 23.31 -5.02 8.50
N ARG A 606 24.55 -5.26 8.07
CA ARG A 606 25.45 -6.26 8.65
C ARG A 606 26.71 -5.59 9.21
N ILE A 607 27.16 -6.12 10.33
CA ILE A 607 28.48 -5.75 10.90
C ILE A 607 29.25 -7.06 11.06
N ASP A 608 30.45 -7.10 10.46
CA ASP A 608 31.35 -8.27 10.47
C ASP A 608 30.63 -9.55 10.03
N GLY A 609 29.80 -9.42 8.98
CA GLY A 609 29.04 -10.51 8.38
C GLY A 609 27.81 -10.95 9.16
N LYS A 610 27.47 -10.31 10.29
CA LYS A 610 26.28 -10.63 11.09
C LYS A 610 25.17 -9.60 10.84
N ASP A 611 23.95 -10.08 10.63
CA ASP A 611 22.77 -9.22 10.53
C ASP A 611 22.52 -8.52 11.88
N VAL A 612 22.52 -7.19 11.91
CA VAL A 612 22.31 -6.37 13.12
C VAL A 612 20.99 -5.62 13.12
N GLY A 613 20.30 -5.55 11.99
CA GLY A 613 18.97 -4.96 11.89
C GLY A 613 18.56 -4.57 10.48
N ARG A 614 17.36 -3.98 10.41
CA ARG A 614 16.74 -3.48 9.18
C ARG A 614 16.32 -2.03 9.34
N ILE A 615 16.63 -1.19 8.35
CA ILE A 615 16.16 0.19 8.26
C ILE A 615 15.02 0.19 7.22
N VAL A 616 13.78 0.33 7.70
CA VAL A 616 12.58 0.21 6.86
C VAL A 616 11.66 1.41 7.06
N PHE A 617 11.35 1.74 8.30
CA PHE A 617 10.40 2.78 8.68
C PHE A 617 11.09 3.96 9.37
N ALA A 618 10.45 5.12 9.35
CA ALA A 618 10.95 6.26 10.11
C ALA A 618 11.06 5.91 11.62
N PRO A 619 12.10 6.38 12.31
CA PRO A 619 13.07 7.42 11.92
C PRO A 619 14.23 6.94 11.04
N TYR A 620 14.13 5.77 10.41
CA TYR A 620 15.12 5.18 9.49
C TYR A 620 16.47 4.95 10.16
N GLU A 621 16.46 4.37 11.34
CA GLU A 621 17.66 4.11 12.15
C GLU A 621 17.57 2.78 12.90
N ILE A 622 18.72 2.24 13.23
CA ILE A 622 18.88 1.11 14.15
C ILE A 622 19.97 1.43 15.16
N THR A 623 19.90 0.82 16.34
CA THR A 623 20.93 0.90 17.37
C THR A 623 21.58 -0.47 17.53
N VAL A 624 22.92 -0.48 17.59
CA VAL A 624 23.74 -1.66 17.84
C VAL A 624 24.54 -1.41 19.11
N ASP A 625 24.28 -2.16 20.15
CA ASP A 625 25.00 -2.04 21.41
C ASP A 625 26.23 -2.95 21.47
N ASN A 626 27.19 -2.59 22.35
CA ASN A 626 28.38 -3.38 22.63
C ASN A 626 29.27 -3.66 21.40
N LEU A 627 29.39 -2.70 20.48
CA LEU A 627 30.38 -2.77 19.40
C LEU A 627 31.79 -2.79 19.99
N SER A 628 32.56 -3.82 19.64
CA SER A 628 33.92 -4.05 20.21
C SER A 628 34.92 -3.01 19.70
N VAL A 629 36.09 -2.98 20.32
CA VAL A 629 37.25 -2.17 19.86
C VAL A 629 37.83 -2.81 18.60
N GLY A 630 38.12 -2.01 17.58
CA GLY A 630 38.77 -2.46 16.36
C GLY A 630 38.22 -1.92 15.09
N GLU A 631 38.62 -2.50 13.94
CA GLU A 631 38.05 -2.25 12.65
C GLU A 631 36.86 -3.16 12.43
N HIS A 632 35.75 -2.60 11.97
CA HIS A 632 34.51 -3.33 11.63
C HIS A 632 34.13 -3.08 10.18
N THR A 633 33.74 -4.13 9.49
CA THR A 633 33.10 -4.03 8.19
C THR A 633 31.60 -3.80 8.37
N VAL A 634 31.07 -2.71 7.81
CA VAL A 634 29.64 -2.41 7.82
C VAL A 634 29.11 -2.51 6.39
N GLU A 635 28.15 -3.41 6.20
CA GLU A 635 27.50 -3.62 4.92
C GLU A 635 26.06 -3.08 4.98
N PHE A 636 25.72 -2.25 3.99
CA PHE A 636 24.34 -1.79 3.75
C PHE A 636 23.81 -2.53 2.55
N ILE A 637 22.86 -3.42 2.76
CA ILE A 637 22.21 -4.22 1.71
C ILE A 637 20.91 -3.54 1.36
N LEU A 638 20.88 -2.83 0.24
CA LEU A 638 19.67 -2.24 -0.30
C LEU A 638 18.90 -3.29 -1.10
N PHE A 639 17.67 -3.55 -0.73
CA PHE A 639 16.75 -4.36 -1.51
C PHE A 639 16.08 -3.50 -2.57
N GLY A 640 16.33 -3.84 -3.84
CA GLY A 640 15.83 -3.09 -4.99
C GLY A 640 14.36 -3.35 -5.32
N ASN A 641 13.96 -2.95 -6.52
CA ASN A 641 12.65 -3.24 -7.13
C ASN A 641 12.78 -3.34 -8.64
N ARG A 642 11.77 -3.87 -9.32
CA ARG A 642 11.79 -4.15 -10.76
C ARG A 642 11.25 -3.00 -11.63
N ALA A 643 11.01 -1.82 -11.08
CA ALA A 643 10.33 -0.72 -11.79
C ALA A 643 11.02 -0.31 -13.10
N ASN A 644 12.35 -0.22 -13.10
CA ASN A 644 13.11 0.20 -14.27
C ASN A 644 13.35 -0.91 -15.30
N ALA A 645 13.07 -2.18 -14.99
CA ALA A 645 13.20 -3.28 -15.95
C ALA A 645 11.85 -3.76 -16.49
N PHE A 646 10.80 -3.69 -15.68
CA PHE A 646 9.48 -4.25 -16.00
C PHE A 646 8.33 -3.23 -15.86
N GLY A 647 8.58 -2.06 -15.30
CA GLY A 647 7.58 -0.98 -15.20
C GLY A 647 7.30 -0.28 -16.53
N PRO A 648 6.31 0.62 -16.59
CA PRO A 648 5.97 1.38 -17.78
C PRO A 648 6.94 2.57 -17.98
N ILE A 649 8.19 2.27 -18.31
CA ILE A 649 9.29 3.26 -18.35
C ILE A 649 9.19 4.30 -19.46
N HIS A 650 8.30 4.13 -20.42
CA HIS A 650 7.96 5.12 -21.45
C HIS A 650 6.77 5.99 -21.09
N TYR A 651 6.07 5.67 -19.98
CA TYR A 651 4.97 6.45 -19.48
C TYR A 651 5.46 7.69 -18.73
N CYS A 652 4.95 8.88 -19.09
CA CYS A 652 5.30 10.17 -18.47
C CYS A 652 4.10 10.88 -17.82
N GLY A 653 2.93 10.27 -17.78
CA GLY A 653 1.79 10.81 -17.07
C GLY A 653 1.98 10.89 -15.55
N LEU A 654 1.17 11.72 -14.89
CA LEU A 654 1.26 11.99 -13.45
C LEU A 654 0.30 11.10 -12.62
N GLY A 655 -0.33 10.10 -13.21
CA GLY A 655 -1.27 9.21 -12.53
C GLY A 655 -0.64 8.41 -11.39
N GLN A 656 -1.38 8.20 -10.31
CA GLN A 656 -0.97 7.32 -9.21
C GLN A 656 -1.37 5.86 -9.44
N TRP A 657 -2.31 5.63 -10.35
CA TRP A 657 -2.79 4.31 -10.74
C TRP A 657 -1.95 3.77 -11.86
N HIS A 658 -1.54 2.50 -11.75
CA HIS A 658 -0.71 1.84 -12.77
C HIS A 658 -1.40 0.55 -13.20
N GLY A 659 -2.31 0.68 -14.15
CA GLY A 659 -2.92 -0.46 -14.86
C GLY A 659 -2.11 -0.91 -16.06
N PRO A 660 -2.48 -2.05 -16.68
CA PRO A 660 -1.81 -2.58 -17.88
C PRO A 660 -1.73 -1.59 -19.05
N ASP A 661 -2.69 -0.68 -19.17
CA ASP A 661 -2.77 0.40 -20.17
C ASP A 661 -1.56 1.35 -20.15
N HIS A 662 -0.89 1.50 -19.01
CA HIS A 662 0.28 2.37 -18.90
C HIS A 662 1.48 1.88 -19.72
N TRP A 663 1.60 0.57 -19.97
CA TRP A 663 2.63 0.00 -20.86
C TRP A 663 2.32 0.22 -22.34
N TYR A 664 1.08 0.61 -22.67
CA TYR A 664 0.59 0.88 -24.03
C TYR A 664 0.18 2.34 -24.22
N SER A 665 0.63 3.23 -23.31
CA SER A 665 0.33 4.66 -23.37
C SER A 665 0.81 5.29 -24.68
N ASN A 666 0.19 6.40 -25.05
CA ASN A 666 0.48 7.15 -26.27
C ASN A 666 0.20 8.65 -26.08
N GLY A 667 0.41 9.46 -27.13
CA GLY A 667 0.20 10.89 -27.07
C GLY A 667 1.12 11.59 -26.05
N ASP A 668 0.56 12.50 -25.27
CA ASP A 668 1.30 13.33 -24.30
C ASP A 668 1.79 12.55 -23.08
N ASP A 669 1.22 11.39 -22.81
CA ASP A 669 1.61 10.53 -21.69
C ASP A 669 2.72 9.53 -22.05
N TRP A 670 3.38 9.68 -23.21
CA TRP A 670 4.36 8.74 -23.70
C TRP A 670 5.61 9.42 -24.28
N SER A 671 6.78 8.78 -24.09
CA SER A 671 8.04 9.23 -24.66
C SER A 671 8.90 8.03 -25.07
N TYR A 672 9.72 8.19 -26.15
CA TYR A 672 10.81 7.26 -26.44
C TYR A 672 11.90 7.27 -25.38
N GLU A 673 12.12 8.38 -24.69
CA GLU A 673 13.08 8.46 -23.59
C GLU A 673 12.57 7.71 -22.37
N TYR A 674 13.47 7.02 -21.69
CA TYR A 674 13.13 6.28 -20.49
C TYR A 674 12.86 7.20 -19.30
N ASN A 675 11.74 7.02 -18.65
CA ASN A 675 11.37 7.69 -17.41
C ASN A 675 11.73 6.83 -16.19
N PHE A 676 13.00 6.86 -15.80
CA PHE A 676 13.50 6.03 -14.71
C PHE A 676 13.02 6.48 -13.33
N LYS A 677 12.64 5.50 -12.52
CA LYS A 677 12.52 5.67 -11.07
C LYS A 677 13.90 5.68 -10.45
N LYS A 678 14.12 6.54 -9.45
CA LYS A 678 15.37 6.53 -8.68
C LYS A 678 15.45 5.26 -7.86
N ILE A 679 16.62 4.64 -7.82
CA ILE A 679 16.94 3.48 -6.99
C ILE A 679 18.29 3.74 -6.32
N GLY A 680 18.43 3.39 -5.04
CA GLY A 680 19.72 3.59 -4.34
C GLY A 680 19.55 4.09 -2.91
N ILE A 681 20.64 4.09 -2.15
CA ILE A 681 20.75 4.82 -0.90
C ILE A 681 21.08 6.27 -1.28
N LEU A 682 20.04 7.10 -1.39
CA LEU A 682 20.09 8.44 -2.02
C LEU A 682 20.86 9.49 -1.21
N LYS A 683 21.17 9.20 0.04
CA LYS A 683 22.04 10.01 0.91
C LYS A 683 22.92 9.05 1.72
N SER A 684 24.20 9.40 1.85
CA SER A 684 25.13 8.61 2.67
C SER A 684 24.53 8.28 4.03
N PRO A 685 24.59 7.00 4.46
CA PRO A 685 24.29 6.66 5.84
C PRO A 685 25.21 7.39 6.81
N VAL A 686 24.73 7.62 8.02
CA VAL A 686 25.48 8.23 9.11
C VAL A 686 25.54 7.25 10.28
N ILE A 687 26.72 7.04 10.83
CA ILE A 687 26.94 6.22 12.02
C ILE A 687 27.40 7.13 13.15
N THR A 688 26.61 7.20 14.22
CA THR A 688 26.91 7.96 15.42
C THR A 688 27.30 7.00 16.54
N LEU A 689 28.50 7.18 17.12
CA LEU A 689 29.03 6.37 18.20
C LEU A 689 28.83 7.06 19.57
N TYR A 690 28.38 6.29 20.57
CA TYR A 690 28.04 6.74 21.92
C TYR A 690 28.83 6.01 23.00
#